data_0b0b3e98ce9eabd3c8c5c6dfacd1cd92
#
_entry.id   0b0b3e98ce9eabd3c8c5c6dfacd1cd92
#
_cell.length_a   1.000
_cell.length_b   1.000
_cell.length_c   1.000
_cell.angle_alpha   90.00
_cell.angle_beta   90.00
_cell.angle_gamma   90.00
#
_symmetry.space_group_name_H-M   'P 1'
#
loop_
_entity.id
_entity.type
_entity.pdbx_description
1 polymer ?
#
loop_
_entity_poly.entity_id
_entity_poly.type
_entity_poly.pdbx_seq_one_letter_code
_entity_poly.pdbx_strand_id
1 'polypeptide(L)'
;MEQKRYGHFDDENREYVITDPKTPWPWINYLGNEDFFSLISNTAGGYSFYKDAKFRRITRYRYNNVPMDNGGRYFYVKDGETVWNPGWKPCKTPLDFYECRHGMSYTRITGRKNGVEASVLFFVPLKKWAEVQKLTLTNQSKEVKQLKLFSFEEWCLWNAATDMENFQRNFSTGEVEIEGSTIYHKTEYRERRNHYAFYHVNTEIQGYDTDRETFVGLYNEFANPDAVMEGKPRNSHAHGWSPIASHYIEVTLQPGESKDFIFLLGYIENAQDEKFQAPQVINKQKAHALIAELDTTEKVDKAFQELCQYWDALLNIYKVNTGNPKLDRMVNIWNQYQCMVTFNFSRSASFFESGIGRGMGFRDSNQDLVGFVHQIPSRARQRIIDIASTQFPDGGCYHQYQPLTKRGNNDIGGGFNDDPCWLIFGTVAYIKETGDFSILDEMVPFDNQPGSEVTLFEHLKVSMDHVINNLGPHALPLIGRADWNDCLNLNCFSWDPNESFQTTENVSEGTKAESLMIAGLFVVTGKDYVALCQHLAKNNYQLSIVNCQLDAEAARMQQAVDAMIDAVKKHGWDGEWYLRAYDFYGRKIGSNECDEAKIFIESQGWCTMAEIGAEDGMVAKSLDSCKKYLECEHGMVLNNPAFTKYIYEYGEISSYPDGYKENAGIFCHNNPWVIIGECLAGRGNDAWSHYAKILPSYVEEKYQTLHKVEPYVNCQMVAGKDAFRPGEGKNSWLTGTAAWMWYTVSEFILGIKPDYDGIRIDPCLPETAGDYTVQRKFRDAQYEITIHPNGQQKGVKQITLDGQKVDGTVIPYSAGKHTVEVTM
;
A
#
# COMPACT_ATOMS: atom_id res chain seq x y z
N MET A 1 -17.15 -24.86 17.00
CA MET A 1 -15.78 -25.27 16.65
C MET A 1 -14.86 -24.16 17.14
N GLU A 2 -13.88 -24.49 17.94
CA GLU A 2 -12.85 -23.53 18.34
C GLU A 2 -12.13 -23.05 17.07
N GLN A 3 -12.06 -21.73 16.87
CA GLN A 3 -11.42 -21.18 15.68
C GLN A 3 -9.92 -21.46 15.78
N LYS A 4 -9.33 -22.08 14.75
CA LYS A 4 -7.89 -22.28 14.66
C LYS A 4 -7.19 -20.94 14.58
N ARG A 5 -6.26 -20.67 15.48
CA ARG A 5 -5.38 -19.51 15.44
C ARG A 5 -4.04 -19.92 14.87
N TYR A 6 -3.51 -19.07 13.97
CA TYR A 6 -2.23 -19.27 13.30
C TYR A 6 -1.11 -18.44 13.92
N GLY A 7 -1.45 -17.46 14.74
CA GLY A 7 -0.50 -16.56 15.37
C GLY A 7 -1.17 -15.58 16.35
N HIS A 8 -0.40 -14.60 16.78
CA HIS A 8 -0.83 -13.56 17.73
C HIS A 8 0.03 -12.30 17.58
N PHE A 9 -0.48 -11.16 18.07
CA PHE A 9 0.26 -9.91 18.16
C PHE A 9 1.22 -9.93 19.35
N ASP A 10 2.41 -9.43 19.12
CA ASP A 10 3.42 -9.09 20.12
C ASP A 10 3.64 -7.57 20.08
N ASP A 11 2.83 -6.83 20.86
CA ASP A 11 2.81 -5.36 20.83
C ASP A 11 4.10 -4.75 21.39
N GLU A 12 4.77 -5.44 22.33
CA GLU A 12 6.00 -4.97 22.94
C GLU A 12 7.14 -4.92 21.89
N ASN A 13 7.23 -5.96 21.06
CA ASN A 13 8.23 -6.06 20.01
C ASN A 13 7.73 -5.51 18.66
N ARG A 14 6.46 -5.10 18.56
CA ARG A 14 5.81 -4.64 17.32
C ARG A 14 5.88 -5.68 16.22
N GLU A 15 5.57 -6.90 16.58
CA GLU A 15 5.60 -8.06 15.70
C GLU A 15 4.25 -8.74 15.64
N TYR A 16 4.01 -9.44 14.52
CA TYR A 16 3.02 -10.49 14.46
C TYR A 16 3.72 -11.84 14.40
N VAL A 17 3.42 -12.69 15.37
CA VAL A 17 4.07 -13.99 15.57
C VAL A 17 3.19 -15.08 15.00
N ILE A 18 3.68 -15.78 13.97
CA ILE A 18 3.01 -16.89 13.31
C ILE A 18 3.61 -18.19 13.83
N THR A 19 2.76 -19.04 14.39
CA THR A 19 3.18 -20.29 15.05
C THR A 19 2.81 -21.57 14.27
N ASP A 20 2.08 -21.43 13.18
CA ASP A 20 1.75 -22.51 12.24
C ASP A 20 2.12 -22.08 10.80
N PRO A 21 3.06 -22.77 10.13
CA PRO A 21 3.45 -22.40 8.77
C PRO A 21 2.34 -22.58 7.72
N LYS A 22 1.28 -23.31 8.05
CA LYS A 22 0.14 -23.61 7.18
C LYS A 22 -0.95 -22.58 7.31
N THR A 23 -0.61 -21.29 7.18
CA THR A 23 -1.59 -20.20 7.14
C THR A 23 -2.56 -20.38 5.96
N PRO A 24 -3.80 -19.82 6.03
CA PRO A 24 -4.81 -20.00 4.96
C PRO A 24 -4.33 -19.52 3.58
N TRP A 25 -3.59 -18.42 3.57
CA TRP A 25 -2.82 -17.87 2.45
C TRP A 25 -1.39 -17.64 2.92
N PRO A 26 -0.40 -17.47 2.02
CA PRO A 26 0.89 -16.95 2.46
C PRO A 26 0.70 -15.59 3.14
N TRP A 27 1.12 -15.47 4.38
CA TRP A 27 1.11 -14.20 5.11
C TRP A 27 2.45 -13.53 4.94
N ILE A 28 2.44 -12.34 4.34
CA ILE A 28 3.64 -11.68 3.86
C ILE A 28 4.04 -10.47 4.69
N ASN A 29 5.28 -10.03 4.48
CA ASN A 29 5.81 -8.76 4.89
C ASN A 29 6.60 -8.10 3.75
N TYR A 30 6.60 -6.78 3.71
CA TYR A 30 7.44 -6.00 2.80
C TYR A 30 8.67 -5.50 3.55
N LEU A 31 9.85 -5.64 2.95
CA LEU A 31 11.13 -5.20 3.50
C LEU A 31 11.70 -4.09 2.61
N GLY A 32 12.40 -3.12 3.22
CA GLY A 32 12.99 -2.01 2.52
C GLY A 32 12.21 -0.70 2.65
N ASN A 33 12.86 0.41 2.36
CA ASN A 33 12.29 1.73 2.63
C ASN A 33 12.44 2.75 1.48
N GLU A 34 13.40 2.57 0.59
CA GLU A 34 13.76 3.57 -0.43
C GLU A 34 13.78 2.98 -1.86
N ASP A 35 14.87 2.32 -2.24
CA ASP A 35 15.10 1.86 -3.61
C ASP A 35 15.13 0.34 -3.75
N PHE A 36 15.66 -0.38 -2.74
CA PHE A 36 15.74 -1.82 -2.74
C PHE A 36 14.67 -2.40 -1.81
N PHE A 37 13.91 -3.33 -2.35
CA PHE A 37 12.77 -3.90 -1.65
C PHE A 37 12.73 -5.40 -1.80
N SER A 38 12.14 -6.03 -0.78
CA SER A 38 11.82 -7.45 -0.77
C SER A 38 10.42 -7.67 -0.25
N LEU A 39 9.83 -8.74 -0.70
CA LEU A 39 8.55 -9.26 -0.23
C LEU A 39 8.81 -10.70 0.21
N ILE A 40 8.40 -11.03 1.41
CA ILE A 40 8.66 -12.34 2.02
C ILE A 40 7.43 -12.89 2.72
N SER A 41 7.10 -14.17 2.47
CA SER A 41 6.05 -14.87 3.18
C SER A 41 6.55 -15.51 4.48
N ASN A 42 5.60 -15.96 5.30
CA ASN A 42 5.89 -16.72 6.52
C ASN A 42 6.66 -18.02 6.28
N THR A 43 6.74 -18.52 5.04
CA THR A 43 7.52 -19.71 4.66
C THR A 43 8.73 -19.37 3.78
N ALA A 44 9.18 -18.12 3.79
CA ALA A 44 10.30 -17.57 3.02
C ALA A 44 10.10 -17.54 1.49
N GLY A 45 8.86 -17.66 1.02
CA GLY A 45 8.50 -17.36 -0.37
C GLY A 45 8.59 -15.87 -0.67
N GLY A 46 8.61 -15.51 -1.95
CA GLY A 46 8.63 -14.11 -2.38
C GLY A 46 9.84 -13.74 -3.23
N TYR A 47 10.12 -12.43 -3.34
CA TYR A 47 11.12 -11.92 -4.28
C TYR A 47 11.71 -10.58 -3.84
N SER A 48 12.82 -10.20 -4.48
CA SER A 48 13.48 -8.91 -4.28
C SER A 48 13.57 -8.15 -5.60
N PHE A 49 13.57 -6.82 -5.52
CA PHE A 49 13.63 -5.94 -6.68
C PHE A 49 14.23 -4.57 -6.35
N TYR A 50 14.68 -3.86 -7.38
CA TYR A 50 15.18 -2.50 -7.30
C TYR A 50 14.18 -1.56 -7.97
N LYS A 51 13.59 -0.63 -7.23
CA LYS A 51 12.61 0.39 -7.64
C LYS A 51 11.33 -0.14 -8.31
N ASP A 52 11.46 -1.08 -9.24
CA ASP A 52 10.36 -1.57 -10.07
C ASP A 52 10.30 -3.11 -10.07
N ALA A 53 9.22 -3.65 -9.56
CA ALA A 53 9.01 -5.09 -9.45
C ALA A 53 8.82 -5.80 -10.80
N LYS A 54 8.51 -5.06 -11.87
CA LYS A 54 8.34 -5.58 -13.23
C LYS A 54 9.64 -5.60 -14.01
N PHE A 55 10.40 -4.49 -13.99
CA PHE A 55 11.57 -4.29 -14.87
C PHE A 55 12.93 -4.40 -14.17
N ARG A 56 12.95 -4.49 -12.83
CA ARG A 56 14.17 -4.67 -12.01
C ARG A 56 13.99 -5.75 -10.97
N ARG A 57 13.28 -6.82 -11.34
CA ARG A 57 13.13 -8.02 -10.52
C ARG A 57 14.46 -8.77 -10.42
N ILE A 58 14.91 -9.07 -9.22
CA ILE A 58 16.18 -9.74 -8.94
C ILE A 58 15.96 -11.24 -8.81
N THR A 59 15.06 -11.66 -7.93
CA THR A 59 14.76 -13.07 -7.70
C THR A 59 13.41 -13.48 -8.29
N ARG A 60 13.29 -14.74 -8.63
CA ARG A 60 12.14 -15.28 -9.34
C ARG A 60 11.03 -15.68 -8.40
N TYR A 61 9.81 -15.26 -8.72
CA TYR A 61 8.58 -15.70 -8.08
C TYR A 61 7.42 -15.59 -9.07
N ARG A 62 6.52 -16.59 -9.08
CA ARG A 62 5.34 -16.58 -9.95
C ARG A 62 4.07 -16.36 -9.14
N TYR A 63 3.29 -15.35 -9.49
CA TYR A 63 2.06 -14.99 -8.76
C TYR A 63 0.96 -16.05 -8.81
N ASN A 64 0.84 -16.81 -9.91
CA ASN A 64 -0.11 -17.91 -10.01
C ASN A 64 0.23 -19.12 -9.12
N ASN A 65 1.27 -19.00 -8.34
CA ASN A 65 1.78 -20.00 -7.43
C ASN A 65 1.06 -20.02 -6.06
N VAL A 66 0.22 -19.02 -5.79
CA VAL A 66 -0.56 -18.94 -4.54
C VAL A 66 -1.74 -19.92 -4.59
N PRO A 67 -2.02 -20.72 -3.54
CA PRO A 67 -1.41 -20.71 -2.20
C PRO A 67 -0.17 -21.58 -2.03
N MET A 68 0.38 -22.17 -3.08
CA MET A 68 1.54 -23.06 -2.97
C MET A 68 2.78 -22.37 -2.40
N ASP A 69 2.99 -21.09 -2.74
CA ASP A 69 4.11 -20.29 -2.27
C ASP A 69 5.47 -20.92 -2.51
N ASN A 70 5.70 -21.40 -3.74
CA ASN A 70 6.98 -21.94 -4.17
C ASN A 70 7.80 -20.86 -4.88
N GLY A 71 9.10 -20.87 -4.65
CA GLY A 71 10.03 -19.81 -5.04
C GLY A 71 10.27 -18.84 -3.89
N GLY A 72 11.51 -18.62 -3.58
CA GLY A 72 11.90 -17.78 -2.44
C GLY A 72 13.34 -18.08 -2.04
N ARG A 73 13.65 -17.73 -0.80
CA ARG A 73 14.97 -17.80 -0.19
C ARG A 73 15.04 -19.02 0.69
N TYR A 74 15.74 -20.07 0.27
CA TYR A 74 15.74 -21.32 1.00
C TYR A 74 17.10 -21.64 1.57
N PHE A 75 17.08 -22.11 2.82
CA PHE A 75 18.19 -22.75 3.49
C PHE A 75 17.82 -24.19 3.77
N TYR A 76 18.46 -25.12 3.06
CA TYR A 76 18.30 -26.54 3.33
C TYR A 76 19.33 -26.98 4.35
N VAL A 77 18.86 -27.54 5.45
CA VAL A 77 19.72 -28.14 6.47
C VAL A 77 19.59 -29.66 6.37
N LYS A 78 20.70 -30.34 6.05
CA LYS A 78 20.76 -31.80 6.03
C LYS A 78 21.53 -32.31 7.25
N ASP A 79 20.83 -33.08 8.10
CA ASP A 79 21.34 -33.75 9.29
C ASP A 79 21.16 -35.27 9.11
N GLY A 80 22.23 -35.96 8.73
CA GLY A 80 22.16 -37.34 8.28
C GLY A 80 21.24 -37.49 7.06
N GLU A 81 20.19 -38.30 7.17
CA GLU A 81 19.20 -38.50 6.13
C GLU A 81 18.06 -37.46 6.17
N THR A 82 17.98 -36.66 7.23
CA THR A 82 16.91 -35.69 7.39
C THR A 82 17.27 -34.39 6.67
N VAL A 83 16.42 -33.96 5.74
CA VAL A 83 16.51 -32.65 5.07
C VAL A 83 15.31 -31.81 5.48
N TRP A 84 15.56 -30.55 5.85
CA TRP A 84 14.54 -29.64 6.33
C TRP A 84 14.90 -28.17 6.07
N ASN A 85 13.92 -27.28 6.19
CA ASN A 85 14.10 -25.81 6.07
C ASN A 85 13.54 -25.14 7.33
N PRO A 86 14.13 -24.02 7.80
CA PRO A 86 13.59 -23.29 8.95
C PRO A 86 12.17 -22.77 8.71
N GLY A 87 11.82 -22.38 7.49
CA GLY A 87 10.48 -21.93 7.08
C GLY A 87 9.49 -23.07 6.77
N TRP A 88 9.82 -24.34 7.05
CA TRP A 88 9.04 -25.51 6.69
C TRP A 88 9.02 -25.81 5.19
N LYS A 89 8.75 -24.86 4.34
CA LYS A 89 8.87 -24.99 2.87
C LYS A 89 10.31 -24.80 2.41
N PRO A 90 10.70 -25.39 1.28
CA PRO A 90 9.91 -26.20 0.37
C PRO A 90 9.83 -27.70 0.76
N CYS A 91 10.71 -28.20 1.65
CA CYS A 91 10.76 -29.62 2.01
C CYS A 91 9.49 -30.13 2.68
N LYS A 92 8.78 -29.29 3.42
CA LYS A 92 7.59 -29.61 4.21
C LYS A 92 7.86 -30.70 5.27
N THR A 93 9.11 -30.93 5.63
CA THR A 93 9.52 -31.82 6.73
C THR A 93 8.88 -31.35 8.02
N PRO A 94 8.20 -32.20 8.80
CA PRO A 94 7.64 -31.81 10.07
C PRO A 94 8.71 -31.27 11.02
N LEU A 95 8.55 -30.03 11.48
CA LEU A 95 9.45 -29.36 12.41
C LEU A 95 9.03 -29.66 13.85
N ASP A 96 10.01 -29.69 14.76
CA ASP A 96 9.78 -29.84 16.21
C ASP A 96 9.36 -28.49 16.83
N PHE A 97 9.73 -27.38 16.17
CA PHE A 97 9.31 -26.01 16.47
C PHE A 97 9.31 -25.18 15.19
N TYR A 98 8.36 -24.27 15.10
CA TYR A 98 8.28 -23.26 14.02
C TYR A 98 7.74 -21.96 14.57
N GLU A 99 8.36 -20.86 14.18
CA GLU A 99 7.89 -19.51 14.44
C GLU A 99 8.34 -18.58 13.31
N CYS A 100 7.43 -17.72 12.85
CA CYS A 100 7.76 -16.61 11.97
C CYS A 100 7.30 -15.31 12.65
N ARG A 101 8.18 -14.34 12.76
CA ARG A 101 7.92 -13.00 13.30
C ARG A 101 8.04 -11.98 12.19
N HIS A 102 6.91 -11.37 11.82
CA HIS A 102 6.89 -10.21 10.93
C HIS A 102 6.93 -8.94 11.77
N GLY A 103 7.98 -8.16 11.60
CA GLY A 103 8.17 -6.87 12.27
C GLY A 103 8.26 -5.72 11.28
N MET A 104 8.67 -4.56 11.77
CA MET A 104 8.75 -3.33 10.99
C MET A 104 9.91 -3.41 9.98
N SER A 105 9.60 -3.80 8.73
CA SER A 105 10.56 -3.97 7.62
C SER A 105 11.61 -5.06 7.84
N TYR A 106 11.30 -6.06 8.67
CA TYR A 106 12.10 -7.28 8.83
C TYR A 106 11.21 -8.49 9.07
N THR A 107 11.77 -9.67 8.84
CA THR A 107 11.12 -10.94 9.15
C THR A 107 12.14 -11.90 9.75
N ARG A 108 11.76 -12.57 10.84
CA ARG A 108 12.58 -13.64 11.44
C ARG A 108 11.82 -14.95 11.34
N ILE A 109 12.45 -15.96 10.76
CA ILE A 109 11.89 -17.32 10.66
C ILE A 109 12.80 -18.29 11.44
N THR A 110 12.23 -19.00 12.38
CA THR A 110 12.94 -19.95 13.23
C THR A 110 12.28 -21.32 13.11
N GLY A 111 13.06 -22.31 12.75
CA GLY A 111 12.66 -23.70 12.73
C GLY A 111 13.61 -24.56 13.59
N ARG A 112 13.09 -25.64 14.15
CA ARG A 112 13.90 -26.62 14.88
C ARG A 112 13.59 -28.02 14.42
N LYS A 113 14.66 -28.83 14.22
CA LYS A 113 14.55 -30.24 13.90
C LYS A 113 15.72 -31.02 14.49
N ASN A 114 15.44 -32.18 15.11
CA ASN A 114 16.43 -33.09 15.65
C ASN A 114 17.46 -32.42 16.60
N GLY A 115 17.02 -31.43 17.39
CA GLY A 115 17.87 -30.70 18.31
C GLY A 115 18.77 -29.64 17.65
N VAL A 116 18.59 -29.36 16.37
CA VAL A 116 19.21 -28.22 15.68
C VAL A 116 18.16 -27.14 15.44
N GLU A 117 18.48 -25.92 15.88
CA GLU A 117 17.69 -24.74 15.59
C GLU A 117 18.35 -23.92 14.48
N ALA A 118 17.55 -23.48 13.51
CA ALA A 118 17.95 -22.55 12.47
C ALA A 118 17.03 -21.31 12.52
N SER A 119 17.62 -20.15 12.77
CA SER A 119 16.91 -18.87 12.80
C SER A 119 17.47 -17.95 11.73
N VAL A 120 16.62 -17.42 10.85
CA VAL A 120 17.03 -16.51 9.79
C VAL A 120 16.35 -15.17 9.98
N LEU A 121 17.15 -14.11 10.09
CA LEU A 121 16.68 -12.72 10.08
C LEU A 121 16.85 -12.15 8.69
N PHE A 122 15.74 -11.71 8.08
CA PHE A 122 15.68 -11.06 6.77
C PHE A 122 15.36 -9.58 6.95
N PHE A 123 16.17 -8.70 6.39
CA PHE A 123 15.89 -7.25 6.34
C PHE A 123 16.71 -6.57 5.26
N VAL A 124 16.31 -5.36 4.89
CA VAL A 124 17.06 -4.47 4.01
C VAL A 124 17.61 -3.33 4.86
N PRO A 125 18.95 -3.20 4.98
CA PRO A 125 19.56 -2.10 5.72
C PRO A 125 19.22 -0.74 5.10
N LEU A 126 19.13 0.29 5.92
CA LEU A 126 18.86 1.65 5.45
C LEU A 126 19.89 2.10 4.41
N LYS A 127 19.41 2.67 3.29
CA LYS A 127 20.24 3.21 2.21
C LYS A 127 21.19 2.19 1.56
N LYS A 128 20.92 0.90 1.67
CA LYS A 128 21.68 -0.17 1.01
C LYS A 128 20.81 -0.88 -0.01
N TRP A 129 21.43 -1.30 -1.10
CA TRP A 129 20.77 -2.07 -2.16
C TRP A 129 21.10 -3.56 -2.00
N ALA A 130 20.80 -4.06 -0.84
CA ALA A 130 20.97 -5.47 -0.50
C ALA A 130 19.97 -5.93 0.56
N GLU A 131 19.50 -7.15 0.44
CA GLU A 131 18.82 -7.89 1.49
C GLU A 131 19.87 -8.68 2.30
N VAL A 132 19.83 -8.52 3.61
CA VAL A 132 20.59 -9.33 4.55
C VAL A 132 19.75 -10.53 4.96
N GLN A 133 20.36 -11.71 4.96
CA GLN A 133 19.81 -12.96 5.46
C GLN A 133 20.80 -13.52 6.49
N LYS A 134 20.64 -13.12 7.76
CA LYS A 134 21.48 -13.61 8.85
C LYS A 134 20.93 -14.93 9.35
N LEU A 135 21.59 -16.04 9.00
CA LEU A 135 21.28 -17.38 9.47
C LEU A 135 22.12 -17.71 10.71
N THR A 136 21.45 -18.06 11.80
CA THR A 136 22.07 -18.61 13.02
C THR A 136 21.69 -20.08 13.15
N LEU A 137 22.69 -20.98 13.19
CA LEU A 137 22.50 -22.39 13.49
C LEU A 137 22.97 -22.68 14.92
N THR A 138 22.10 -23.30 15.73
CA THR A 138 22.38 -23.63 17.13
C THR A 138 22.17 -25.11 17.40
N ASN A 139 23.14 -25.79 17.93
CA ASN A 139 23.01 -27.19 18.38
C ASN A 139 22.48 -27.21 19.83
N GLN A 140 21.20 -27.49 19.97
CA GLN A 140 20.55 -27.68 21.29
C GLN A 140 20.57 -29.11 21.78
N SER A 141 21.17 -30.04 21.03
CA SER A 141 21.32 -31.44 21.42
C SER A 141 22.55 -31.66 22.34
N LYS A 142 22.70 -32.89 22.86
CA LYS A 142 23.85 -33.28 23.66
C LYS A 142 24.98 -33.92 22.83
N GLU A 143 24.80 -34.04 21.53
CA GLU A 143 25.73 -34.69 20.60
C GLU A 143 26.32 -33.67 19.65
N VAL A 144 27.52 -33.93 19.13
CA VAL A 144 28.13 -33.12 18.06
C VAL A 144 27.29 -33.31 16.80
N LYS A 145 26.93 -32.20 16.17
CA LYS A 145 26.19 -32.17 14.88
C LYS A 145 27.13 -31.90 13.71
N GLN A 146 27.03 -32.71 12.69
CA GLN A 146 27.69 -32.49 11.40
C GLN A 146 26.63 -32.26 10.36
N LEU A 147 26.48 -31.02 9.97
CA LEU A 147 25.40 -30.56 9.10
C LEU A 147 25.95 -30.19 7.73
N LYS A 148 25.09 -30.31 6.71
CA LYS A 148 25.33 -29.78 5.38
C LYS A 148 24.28 -28.71 5.12
N LEU A 149 24.76 -27.51 4.86
CA LEU A 149 23.91 -26.33 4.58
C LEU A 149 23.98 -26.00 3.10
N PHE A 150 22.83 -25.88 2.47
CA PHE A 150 22.69 -25.33 1.11
C PHE A 150 21.82 -24.07 1.17
N SER A 151 22.32 -22.96 0.65
CA SER A 151 21.50 -21.81 0.33
C SER A 151 20.86 -21.97 -1.05
N PHE A 152 19.78 -21.24 -1.32
CA PHE A 152 19.15 -21.26 -2.61
C PHE A 152 18.43 -19.95 -2.93
N GLU A 153 18.76 -19.38 -4.09
CA GLU A 153 18.06 -18.29 -4.76
C GLU A 153 17.91 -18.61 -6.24
N GLU A 154 16.75 -18.31 -6.82
CA GLU A 154 16.56 -18.41 -8.28
C GLU A 154 16.53 -17.01 -8.88
N TRP A 155 17.37 -16.76 -9.90
CA TRP A 155 17.44 -15.46 -10.56
C TRP A 155 16.27 -15.21 -11.50
N CYS A 156 15.67 -14.03 -11.43
CA CYS A 156 14.83 -13.49 -12.48
C CYS A 156 15.72 -12.86 -13.56
N LEU A 157 15.26 -12.89 -14.79
CA LEU A 157 15.95 -12.25 -15.91
C LEU A 157 15.51 -10.78 -16.06
N TRP A 158 15.44 -10.06 -14.96
CA TRP A 158 15.08 -8.66 -14.76
C TRP A 158 13.63 -8.32 -15.08
N ASN A 159 13.13 -8.68 -16.27
CA ASN A 159 11.74 -8.46 -16.66
C ASN A 159 10.87 -9.60 -16.14
N ALA A 160 10.15 -9.34 -15.07
CA ALA A 160 9.31 -10.34 -14.43
C ALA A 160 8.16 -10.83 -15.31
N ALA A 161 7.62 -9.99 -16.18
CA ALA A 161 6.54 -10.39 -17.09
C ALA A 161 7.05 -11.43 -18.09
N THR A 162 8.17 -11.17 -18.75
CA THR A 162 8.76 -12.12 -19.70
C THR A 162 9.30 -13.39 -19.00
N ASP A 163 9.74 -13.28 -17.74
CA ASP A 163 10.17 -14.44 -16.96
C ASP A 163 9.00 -15.38 -16.60
N MET A 164 7.81 -14.84 -16.44
CA MET A 164 6.60 -15.64 -16.20
C MET A 164 6.09 -16.33 -17.46
N GLU A 165 6.37 -15.80 -18.64
CA GLU A 165 6.01 -16.40 -19.92
C GLU A 165 7.06 -17.40 -20.34
N ASN A 166 6.76 -18.71 -20.36
CA ASN A 166 7.74 -19.74 -20.68
C ASN A 166 8.41 -19.55 -22.04
N PHE A 167 7.70 -19.05 -23.04
CA PHE A 167 8.22 -18.77 -24.36
C PHE A 167 9.32 -17.71 -24.32
N GLN A 168 9.08 -16.58 -23.68
CA GLN A 168 10.05 -15.50 -23.59
C GLN A 168 11.27 -15.90 -22.76
N ARG A 169 11.07 -16.71 -21.73
CA ARG A 169 12.17 -17.21 -20.90
C ARG A 169 13.23 -17.97 -21.71
N ASN A 170 12.84 -18.71 -22.72
CA ASN A 170 13.77 -19.46 -23.56
C ASN A 170 14.68 -18.55 -24.41
N PHE A 171 14.29 -17.31 -24.62
CA PHE A 171 15.10 -16.31 -25.35
C PHE A 171 15.89 -15.39 -24.42
N SER A 172 15.61 -15.38 -23.14
CA SER A 172 16.30 -14.56 -22.15
C SER A 172 17.35 -15.43 -21.46
N THR A 173 18.60 -15.07 -21.61
CA THR A 173 19.74 -15.81 -21.09
C THR A 173 20.46 -15.02 -20.01
N GLY A 174 20.83 -15.72 -18.93
CA GLY A 174 21.64 -15.17 -17.86
C GLY A 174 23.06 -15.72 -17.92
N GLU A 175 23.97 -15.01 -17.35
CA GLU A 175 25.35 -15.42 -17.16
C GLU A 175 25.73 -15.28 -15.70
N VAL A 176 26.55 -16.19 -15.20
CA VAL A 176 27.07 -16.15 -13.85
C VAL A 176 28.57 -15.96 -13.83
N GLU A 177 29.09 -15.27 -12.85
CA GLU A 177 30.50 -15.24 -12.50
C GLU A 177 30.64 -15.64 -11.04
N ILE A 178 31.70 -16.33 -10.68
CA ILE A 178 31.93 -16.84 -9.34
C ILE A 178 33.30 -16.34 -8.88
N GLU A 179 33.34 -15.74 -7.69
CA GLU A 179 34.56 -15.24 -7.06
C GLU A 179 34.51 -15.51 -5.56
N GLY A 180 35.29 -16.49 -5.10
CA GLY A 180 35.25 -16.94 -3.71
C GLY A 180 33.85 -17.44 -3.32
N SER A 181 33.26 -16.79 -2.32
CA SER A 181 31.93 -17.10 -1.82
C SER A 181 30.84 -16.18 -2.42
N THR A 182 31.10 -15.55 -3.54
CA THR A 182 30.14 -14.65 -4.21
C THR A 182 29.78 -15.18 -5.58
N ILE A 183 28.49 -15.29 -5.85
CA ILE A 183 27.91 -15.64 -7.15
C ILE A 183 27.27 -14.38 -7.73
N TYR A 184 27.73 -13.93 -8.90
CA TYR A 184 27.22 -12.77 -9.61
C TYR A 184 26.35 -13.21 -10.78
N HIS A 185 25.26 -12.47 -11.01
CA HIS A 185 24.33 -12.70 -12.10
C HIS A 185 24.16 -11.45 -12.95
N LYS A 186 24.32 -11.60 -14.26
CA LYS A 186 24.07 -10.56 -15.26
C LYS A 186 23.26 -11.13 -16.41
N THR A 187 22.56 -10.28 -17.14
CA THR A 187 21.83 -10.66 -18.35
C THR A 187 22.28 -9.79 -19.50
N GLU A 188 22.86 -10.41 -20.54
CA GLU A 188 23.36 -9.70 -21.69
C GLU A 188 22.36 -9.62 -22.84
N TYR A 189 21.49 -10.59 -22.98
CA TYR A 189 20.46 -10.59 -24.02
C TYR A 189 19.32 -9.64 -23.68
N ARG A 190 18.94 -8.73 -24.56
CA ARG A 190 17.94 -7.67 -24.41
C ARG A 190 18.17 -6.68 -23.27
N GLU A 191 18.87 -7.10 -22.23
CA GLU A 191 19.15 -6.31 -21.02
C GLU A 191 20.63 -5.91 -20.94
N ARG A 192 21.27 -5.59 -22.06
CA ARG A 192 22.67 -5.16 -22.11
C ARG A 192 22.90 -3.85 -21.36
N ARG A 193 22.65 -3.89 -20.08
CA ARG A 193 22.75 -2.73 -19.19
C ARG A 193 23.93 -2.89 -18.25
N ASN A 194 24.20 -1.84 -17.53
CA ASN A 194 25.32 -1.73 -16.61
C ASN A 194 25.02 -2.26 -15.19
N HIS A 195 23.90 -2.96 -15.00
CA HIS A 195 23.50 -3.51 -13.70
C HIS A 195 23.72 -5.02 -13.60
N TYR A 196 23.91 -5.49 -12.38
CA TYR A 196 24.00 -6.91 -12.05
C TYR A 196 23.51 -7.15 -10.61
N ALA A 197 23.24 -8.41 -10.28
CA ALA A 197 22.97 -8.84 -8.91
C ALA A 197 24.07 -9.75 -8.40
N PHE A 198 24.15 -9.95 -7.09
CA PHE A 198 25.06 -10.90 -6.47
C PHE A 198 24.43 -11.56 -5.25
N TYR A 199 24.89 -12.79 -4.98
CA TYR A 199 24.56 -13.51 -3.76
C TYR A 199 25.88 -13.95 -3.10
N HIS A 200 26.12 -13.50 -1.87
CA HIS A 200 27.36 -13.65 -1.14
C HIS A 200 27.11 -14.32 0.20
N VAL A 201 28.09 -15.08 0.70
CA VAL A 201 28.16 -15.50 2.10
C VAL A 201 29.52 -15.20 2.72
N ASN A 202 29.53 -14.77 3.96
CA ASN A 202 30.74 -14.32 4.68
C ASN A 202 31.65 -15.45 5.21
N THR A 203 31.56 -16.64 4.63
CA THR A 203 32.41 -17.78 5.00
C THR A 203 32.95 -18.49 3.77
N GLU A 204 34.03 -19.25 3.93
CA GLU A 204 34.53 -20.13 2.88
C GLU A 204 33.50 -21.23 2.59
N ILE A 205 33.22 -21.45 1.31
CA ILE A 205 32.29 -22.46 0.85
C ILE A 205 33.03 -23.72 0.37
N GLN A 206 32.43 -24.90 0.56
CA GLN A 206 33.02 -26.17 0.09
C GLN A 206 32.50 -26.55 -1.28
N GLY A 207 31.57 -25.76 -1.83
CA GLY A 207 31.06 -25.91 -3.19
C GLY A 207 29.90 -24.99 -3.47
N TYR A 208 29.42 -25.04 -4.71
CA TYR A 208 28.30 -24.22 -5.18
C TYR A 208 27.54 -24.92 -6.30
N ASP A 209 26.35 -24.40 -6.62
CA ASP A 209 25.62 -24.69 -7.84
C ASP A 209 24.99 -23.44 -8.41
N THR A 210 25.09 -23.25 -9.71
CA THR A 210 24.48 -22.10 -10.40
C THR A 210 23.56 -22.50 -11.53
N ASP A 211 23.48 -23.81 -11.90
CA ASP A 211 22.54 -24.34 -12.87
C ASP A 211 21.36 -25.05 -12.17
N ARG A 212 20.14 -24.59 -12.47
CA ARG A 212 18.91 -25.06 -11.81
C ARG A 212 18.63 -26.54 -12.06
N GLU A 213 18.80 -26.97 -13.32
CA GLU A 213 18.53 -28.37 -13.71
C GLU A 213 19.47 -29.34 -13.02
N THR A 214 20.76 -29.00 -12.99
CA THR A 214 21.79 -29.78 -12.31
C THR A 214 21.57 -29.85 -10.80
N PHE A 215 21.15 -28.74 -10.17
CA PHE A 215 20.91 -28.67 -8.73
C PHE A 215 19.65 -29.43 -8.33
N VAL A 216 18.55 -29.20 -9.04
CA VAL A 216 17.22 -29.79 -8.71
C VAL A 216 17.13 -31.24 -9.14
N GLY A 217 17.68 -31.58 -10.31
CA GLY A 217 17.52 -32.87 -10.96
C GLY A 217 16.31 -32.95 -11.89
N LEU A 218 16.38 -33.87 -12.87
CA LEU A 218 15.29 -34.07 -13.82
C LEU A 218 14.04 -34.61 -13.14
N TYR A 219 12.89 -34.01 -13.42
CA TYR A 219 11.58 -34.35 -12.84
C TYR A 219 11.45 -34.15 -11.33
N ASN A 220 12.42 -33.52 -10.68
CA ASN A 220 12.38 -33.15 -9.27
C ASN A 220 11.88 -31.71 -9.07
N GLU A 221 11.65 -31.38 -7.81
CA GLU A 221 11.20 -30.05 -7.40
C GLU A 221 12.02 -29.50 -6.22
N PHE A 222 11.75 -28.29 -5.79
CA PHE A 222 12.47 -27.67 -4.68
C PHE A 222 12.31 -28.41 -3.33
N ALA A 223 11.30 -29.27 -3.22
CA ALA A 223 11.12 -30.07 -2.00
C ALA A 223 12.22 -31.14 -1.80
N ASN A 224 12.82 -31.61 -2.88
CA ASN A 224 13.79 -32.71 -2.88
C ASN A 224 14.87 -32.56 -3.96
N PRO A 225 15.64 -31.45 -3.99
CA PRO A 225 16.70 -31.28 -4.99
C PRO A 225 17.79 -32.36 -4.86
N ASP A 226 18.23 -32.94 -5.99
CA ASP A 226 19.25 -33.99 -6.01
C ASP A 226 20.52 -33.62 -5.26
N ALA A 227 21.05 -32.41 -5.51
CA ALA A 227 22.25 -31.93 -4.84
C ALA A 227 22.13 -31.94 -3.31
N VAL A 228 20.96 -31.54 -2.80
CA VAL A 228 20.66 -31.50 -1.36
C VAL A 228 20.42 -32.91 -0.82
N MET A 229 19.64 -33.74 -1.51
CA MET A 229 19.32 -35.09 -1.07
C MET A 229 20.57 -35.96 -0.99
N GLU A 230 21.47 -35.83 -1.96
CA GLU A 230 22.78 -36.52 -1.92
C GLU A 230 23.77 -35.85 -0.98
N GLY A 231 23.54 -34.59 -0.62
CA GLY A 231 24.40 -33.79 0.23
C GLY A 231 25.76 -33.50 -0.41
N LYS A 232 25.76 -33.22 -1.71
CA LYS A 232 26.94 -32.90 -2.52
C LYS A 232 26.67 -31.80 -3.53
N PRO A 233 27.46 -30.75 -3.57
CA PRO A 233 27.40 -29.77 -4.66
C PRO A 233 27.91 -30.39 -5.95
N ARG A 234 27.43 -29.88 -7.08
CA ARG A 234 27.85 -30.30 -8.40
C ARG A 234 28.91 -29.37 -8.98
N ASN A 235 29.10 -28.21 -8.36
CA ASN A 235 29.89 -27.08 -8.86
C ASN A 235 29.48 -26.73 -10.31
N SER A 236 28.18 -26.74 -10.55
CA SER A 236 27.60 -26.45 -11.85
C SER A 236 27.72 -24.97 -12.19
N HIS A 237 27.90 -24.66 -13.47
CA HIS A 237 28.07 -23.31 -13.97
C HIS A 237 27.03 -23.00 -15.03
N ALA A 238 26.03 -22.18 -14.69
CA ALA A 238 25.04 -21.74 -15.64
C ALA A 238 25.59 -20.70 -16.60
N HIS A 239 25.46 -20.98 -17.88
CA HIS A 239 25.81 -20.04 -18.93
C HIS A 239 24.75 -20.15 -20.03
N GLY A 240 23.70 -19.33 -19.90
CA GLY A 240 22.55 -19.35 -20.76
C GLY A 240 21.25 -19.40 -19.96
N TRP A 241 20.69 -20.58 -19.69
CA TRP A 241 19.35 -20.69 -19.13
C TRP A 241 19.35 -21.09 -17.65
N SER A 242 18.25 -20.74 -17.00
CA SER A 242 17.89 -21.16 -15.64
C SER A 242 18.95 -20.96 -14.54
N PRO A 243 19.57 -19.77 -14.44
CA PRO A 243 20.57 -19.54 -13.42
C PRO A 243 19.96 -19.48 -12.02
N ILE A 244 20.70 -20.08 -11.08
CA ILE A 244 20.44 -20.04 -9.65
C ILE A 244 21.68 -19.57 -8.89
N ALA A 245 21.57 -19.40 -7.59
CA ALA A 245 22.71 -19.27 -6.69
C ALA A 245 22.50 -20.19 -5.48
N SER A 246 23.39 -21.14 -5.31
CA SER A 246 23.43 -22.05 -4.17
C SER A 246 24.86 -22.18 -3.66
N HIS A 247 25.05 -21.95 -2.37
CA HIS A 247 26.31 -22.22 -1.67
C HIS A 247 26.19 -23.53 -0.90
N TYR A 248 27.25 -24.31 -0.86
CA TYR A 248 27.36 -25.50 -0.03
C TYR A 248 28.40 -25.28 1.07
N ILE A 249 27.97 -25.52 2.33
CA ILE A 249 28.77 -25.28 3.53
C ILE A 249 28.64 -26.47 4.46
N GLU A 250 29.79 -27.04 4.88
CA GLU A 250 29.85 -28.08 5.91
C GLU A 250 29.99 -27.44 7.30
N VAL A 251 29.10 -27.79 8.22
CA VAL A 251 29.01 -27.16 9.53
C VAL A 251 29.10 -28.21 10.63
N THR A 252 30.10 -28.07 11.49
CA THR A 252 30.21 -28.85 12.70
C THR A 252 29.87 -27.97 13.90
N LEU A 253 28.95 -28.43 14.75
CA LEU A 253 28.50 -27.74 15.96
C LEU A 253 28.67 -28.65 17.20
N GLN A 254 29.40 -28.17 18.19
CA GLN A 254 29.46 -28.80 19.51
C GLN A 254 28.11 -28.63 20.25
N PRO A 255 27.79 -29.43 21.25
CA PRO A 255 26.61 -29.21 22.09
C PRO A 255 26.57 -27.80 22.66
N GLY A 256 25.47 -27.06 22.43
CA GLY A 256 25.30 -25.68 22.87
C GLY A 256 25.97 -24.63 21.96
N GLU A 257 26.70 -25.03 20.93
CA GLU A 257 27.38 -24.10 20.03
C GLU A 257 26.39 -23.47 19.04
N SER A 258 26.60 -22.16 18.79
CA SER A 258 25.91 -21.40 17.73
C SER A 258 26.92 -20.84 16.73
N LYS A 259 26.53 -20.82 15.44
CA LYS A 259 27.28 -20.17 14.36
C LYS A 259 26.39 -19.29 13.50
N ASP A 260 26.88 -18.08 13.22
CA ASP A 260 26.24 -17.12 12.33
C ASP A 260 26.83 -17.22 10.91
N PHE A 261 25.94 -17.10 9.92
CA PHE A 261 26.27 -16.98 8.50
C PHE A 261 25.53 -15.77 7.94
N ILE A 262 26.26 -14.84 7.33
CA ILE A 262 25.69 -13.66 6.73
C ILE A 262 25.60 -13.86 5.22
N PHE A 263 24.38 -13.99 4.71
CA PHE A 263 24.11 -13.99 3.28
C PHE A 263 23.65 -12.62 2.86
N LEU A 264 24.12 -12.15 1.69
CA LEU A 264 23.78 -10.86 1.11
C LEU A 264 23.29 -11.05 -0.32
N LEU A 265 22.04 -10.70 -0.57
CA LEU A 265 21.45 -10.59 -1.92
C LEU A 265 21.49 -9.14 -2.34
N GLY A 266 22.42 -8.76 -3.22
CA GLY A 266 22.66 -7.36 -3.58
C GLY A 266 22.40 -7.04 -5.04
N TYR A 267 22.25 -5.74 -5.31
CA TYR A 267 22.06 -5.16 -6.63
C TYR A 267 23.03 -4.00 -6.85
N ILE A 268 23.63 -3.93 -8.02
CA ILE A 268 24.63 -2.91 -8.37
C ILE A 268 24.32 -2.33 -9.75
N GLU A 269 24.49 -1.01 -9.89
CA GLU A 269 24.58 -0.30 -11.17
C GLU A 269 25.94 0.37 -11.30
N ASN A 270 26.66 0.06 -12.39
CA ASN A 270 27.90 0.74 -12.76
C ASN A 270 27.61 1.89 -13.75
N ALA A 271 28.55 2.78 -13.96
CA ALA A 271 28.51 3.68 -15.11
C ALA A 271 28.60 2.86 -16.41
N GLN A 272 28.05 3.39 -17.50
CA GLN A 272 27.97 2.65 -18.77
C GLN A 272 29.33 2.25 -19.31
N ASP A 273 30.32 3.11 -19.16
CA ASP A 273 31.72 2.91 -19.57
C ASP A 273 32.53 2.07 -18.56
N GLU A 274 32.03 1.88 -17.35
CA GLU A 274 32.66 1.10 -16.29
C GLU A 274 32.00 -0.28 -16.06
N LYS A 275 31.17 -0.74 -16.99
CA LYS A 275 30.47 -2.00 -16.87
C LYS A 275 31.40 -3.19 -16.66
N PHE A 276 32.48 -3.25 -17.43
CA PHE A 276 33.44 -4.34 -17.41
C PHE A 276 34.82 -3.88 -16.95
N GLN A 277 35.47 -4.69 -16.13
CA GLN A 277 36.89 -4.50 -15.76
C GLN A 277 37.85 -5.24 -16.70
N ALA A 278 37.34 -6.24 -17.43
CA ALA A 278 38.04 -6.99 -18.48
C ALA A 278 36.99 -7.50 -19.48
N PRO A 279 37.37 -7.99 -20.68
CA PRO A 279 36.41 -8.53 -21.63
C PRO A 279 35.48 -9.56 -21.00
N GLN A 280 34.16 -9.27 -21.00
CA GLN A 280 33.07 -10.06 -20.42
C GLN A 280 33.13 -10.26 -18.89
N VAL A 281 34.07 -9.65 -18.17
CA VAL A 281 34.14 -9.71 -16.72
C VAL A 281 33.57 -8.42 -16.14
N ILE A 282 32.48 -8.54 -15.39
CA ILE A 282 31.83 -7.37 -14.79
C ILE A 282 32.73 -6.67 -13.76
N ASN A 283 32.59 -5.37 -13.65
CA ASN A 283 33.26 -4.59 -12.62
C ASN A 283 32.56 -4.77 -11.27
N LYS A 284 33.26 -5.42 -10.35
CA LYS A 284 32.73 -5.84 -9.03
C LYS A 284 33.06 -4.88 -7.90
N GLN A 285 33.77 -3.78 -8.16
CA GLN A 285 34.29 -2.89 -7.13
C GLN A 285 33.20 -2.39 -6.17
N LYS A 286 32.04 -1.99 -6.68
CA LYS A 286 30.92 -1.53 -5.85
C LYS A 286 30.30 -2.67 -5.02
N ALA A 287 30.26 -3.90 -5.56
CA ALA A 287 29.78 -5.06 -4.83
C ALA A 287 30.73 -5.39 -3.67
N HIS A 288 32.04 -5.39 -3.91
CA HIS A 288 33.04 -5.61 -2.85
C HIS A 288 32.92 -4.56 -1.75
N ALA A 289 32.70 -3.29 -2.09
CA ALA A 289 32.50 -2.23 -1.11
C ALA A 289 31.23 -2.49 -0.27
N LEU A 290 30.10 -2.84 -0.90
CA LEU A 290 28.87 -3.13 -0.21
C LEU A 290 28.98 -4.38 0.68
N ILE A 291 29.60 -5.45 0.21
CA ILE A 291 29.88 -6.65 0.99
C ILE A 291 30.71 -6.29 2.23
N ALA A 292 31.81 -5.53 2.07
CA ALA A 292 32.68 -5.14 3.16
C ALA A 292 31.99 -4.32 4.27
N GLU A 293 30.85 -3.67 3.97
CA GLU A 293 30.06 -2.95 4.96
C GLU A 293 29.14 -3.87 5.80
N LEU A 294 28.88 -5.11 5.34
CA LEU A 294 27.87 -6.01 5.92
C LEU A 294 28.40 -7.44 6.14
N ASP A 295 29.69 -7.68 6.08
CA ASP A 295 30.32 -9.00 6.08
C ASP A 295 30.57 -9.63 7.46
N THR A 296 30.21 -8.95 8.54
CA THR A 296 30.33 -9.49 9.91
C THR A 296 29.04 -9.39 10.70
N THR A 297 28.89 -10.25 11.70
CA THR A 297 27.75 -10.26 12.62
C THR A 297 27.55 -8.90 13.27
N GLU A 298 28.61 -8.25 13.75
CA GLU A 298 28.55 -6.95 14.42
C GLU A 298 28.05 -5.84 13.50
N LYS A 299 28.51 -5.82 12.23
CA LYS A 299 28.04 -4.83 11.25
C LYS A 299 26.57 -5.04 10.90
N VAL A 300 26.14 -6.28 10.73
CA VAL A 300 24.75 -6.63 10.46
C VAL A 300 23.85 -6.30 11.65
N ASP A 301 24.25 -6.63 12.86
CA ASP A 301 23.48 -6.33 14.08
C ASP A 301 23.35 -4.83 14.29
N LYS A 302 24.40 -4.06 14.00
CA LYS A 302 24.34 -2.59 14.01
C LYS A 302 23.36 -2.06 12.96
N ALA A 303 23.43 -2.55 11.73
CA ALA A 303 22.52 -2.14 10.66
C ALA A 303 21.04 -2.48 10.97
N PHE A 304 20.81 -3.63 11.62
CA PHE A 304 19.47 -4.00 12.09
C PHE A 304 18.99 -3.09 13.22
N GLN A 305 19.86 -2.74 14.18
CA GLN A 305 19.52 -1.80 15.24
C GLN A 305 19.19 -0.40 14.68
N GLU A 306 19.93 0.08 13.68
CA GLU A 306 19.63 1.34 12.98
C GLU A 306 18.26 1.29 12.30
N LEU A 307 17.88 0.18 11.69
CA LEU A 307 16.53 -0.02 11.12
C LEU A 307 15.45 0.03 12.21
N CYS A 308 15.65 -0.62 13.35
CA CYS A 308 14.71 -0.57 14.47
C CYS A 308 14.55 0.86 15.00
N GLN A 309 15.65 1.60 15.19
CA GLN A 309 15.62 3.00 15.62
C GLN A 309 14.92 3.93 14.62
N TYR A 310 15.10 3.67 13.35
CA TYR A 310 14.40 4.41 12.29
C TYR A 310 12.88 4.26 12.42
N TRP A 311 12.38 3.02 12.60
CA TRP A 311 10.98 2.78 12.82
C TRP A 311 10.46 3.33 14.13
N ASP A 312 11.25 3.26 15.21
CA ASP A 312 10.94 3.90 16.49
C ASP A 312 10.69 5.39 16.32
N ALA A 313 11.56 6.07 15.58
CA ALA A 313 11.45 7.49 15.34
C ALA A 313 10.18 7.85 14.53
N LEU A 314 9.86 7.06 13.51
CA LEU A 314 8.68 7.28 12.66
C LEU A 314 7.36 7.04 13.41
N LEU A 315 7.25 5.93 14.12
CA LEU A 315 6.04 5.56 14.85
C LEU A 315 5.76 6.48 16.07
N ASN A 316 6.79 7.16 16.59
CA ASN A 316 6.64 8.14 17.66
C ASN A 316 6.24 9.54 17.18
N ILE A 317 6.03 9.75 15.87
CA ILE A 317 5.50 11.02 15.34
C ILE A 317 4.02 11.18 15.72
N TYR A 318 3.28 10.08 15.73
CA TYR A 318 1.88 10.05 16.15
C TYR A 318 1.65 8.80 17.01
N LYS A 319 1.29 8.98 18.25
CA LYS A 319 1.06 7.89 19.19
C LYS A 319 -0.14 8.16 20.07
N VAL A 320 -0.97 7.15 20.28
CA VAL A 320 -2.18 7.27 21.11
C VAL A 320 -2.16 6.26 22.27
N ASN A 321 -2.87 6.63 23.31
CA ASN A 321 -3.26 5.71 24.37
C ASN A 321 -4.76 5.96 24.65
N THR A 322 -5.57 5.08 24.08
CA THR A 322 -7.04 5.17 24.20
C THR A 322 -7.61 4.25 25.29
N GLY A 323 -6.74 3.46 25.93
CA GLY A 323 -7.17 2.38 26.80
C GLY A 323 -7.79 1.17 26.06
N ASN A 324 -7.85 1.23 24.72
CA ASN A 324 -8.29 0.14 23.87
C ASN A 324 -7.08 -0.46 23.12
N PRO A 325 -6.50 -1.57 23.60
CA PRO A 325 -5.24 -2.09 23.04
C PRO A 325 -5.36 -2.53 21.58
N LYS A 326 -6.56 -2.88 21.10
CA LYS A 326 -6.80 -3.24 19.70
C LYS A 326 -6.73 -2.04 18.79
N LEU A 327 -7.28 -0.90 19.21
CA LEU A 327 -7.18 0.35 18.47
C LEU A 327 -5.75 0.89 18.53
N ASP A 328 -5.17 0.95 19.73
CA ASP A 328 -3.83 1.47 19.97
C ASP A 328 -2.77 0.74 19.14
N ARG A 329 -2.85 -0.60 19.06
CA ARG A 329 -2.00 -1.45 18.22
C ARG A 329 -2.05 -1.07 16.75
N MET A 330 -3.24 -0.89 16.21
CA MET A 330 -3.39 -0.53 14.81
C MET A 330 -2.90 0.89 14.53
N VAL A 331 -3.29 1.86 15.36
CA VAL A 331 -2.88 3.26 15.18
C VAL A 331 -1.39 3.47 15.41
N ASN A 332 -0.84 2.88 16.47
CA ASN A 332 0.56 3.13 16.85
C ASN A 332 1.58 2.34 16.01
N ILE A 333 1.17 1.23 15.37
CA ILE A 333 2.10 0.31 14.71
C ILE A 333 1.66 -0.01 13.29
N TRP A 334 0.69 -0.89 13.13
CA TRP A 334 0.44 -1.58 11.88
C TRP A 334 -0.13 -0.72 10.78
N ASN A 335 -1.04 0.21 11.11
CA ASN A 335 -1.63 1.07 10.10
C ASN A 335 -0.60 2.06 9.54
N GLN A 336 0.23 2.68 10.41
CA GLN A 336 1.31 3.56 9.95
C GLN A 336 2.34 2.81 9.11
N TYR A 337 2.68 1.58 9.51
CA TYR A 337 3.59 0.73 8.74
C TYR A 337 3.01 0.40 7.36
N GLN A 338 1.75 -0.02 7.29
CA GLN A 338 1.08 -0.31 6.02
C GLN A 338 0.97 0.94 5.14
N CYS A 339 0.71 2.13 5.72
CA CYS A 339 0.70 3.39 4.98
C CYS A 339 2.05 3.67 4.29
N MET A 340 3.17 3.44 4.99
CA MET A 340 4.50 3.56 4.39
C MET A 340 4.68 2.60 3.21
N VAL A 341 4.35 1.33 3.39
CA VAL A 341 4.47 0.30 2.35
C VAL A 341 3.59 0.66 1.14
N THR A 342 2.35 1.04 1.38
CA THR A 342 1.42 1.43 0.31
C THR A 342 1.90 2.69 -0.41
N PHE A 343 2.39 3.70 0.29
CA PHE A 343 2.99 4.88 -0.31
C PHE A 343 4.19 4.53 -1.20
N ASN A 344 5.05 3.61 -0.77
CA ASN A 344 6.23 3.20 -1.54
C ASN A 344 5.86 2.63 -2.91
N PHE A 345 4.81 1.83 -2.98
CA PHE A 345 4.51 1.02 -4.16
C PHE A 345 3.23 1.41 -4.89
N SER A 346 2.34 2.20 -4.29
CA SER A 346 0.97 2.30 -4.78
C SER A 346 0.38 0.89 -5.00
N ARG A 347 0.19 0.45 -6.24
CA ARG A 347 -0.26 -0.92 -6.58
C ARG A 347 0.75 -1.69 -7.45
N SER A 348 1.98 -1.16 -7.60
CA SER A 348 2.97 -1.67 -8.58
C SER A 348 3.68 -2.97 -8.21
N ALA A 349 3.59 -3.39 -6.95
CA ALA A 349 4.22 -4.62 -6.44
C ALA A 349 3.27 -5.40 -5.52
N SER A 350 2.03 -5.51 -5.92
CA SER A 350 0.95 -6.17 -5.18
C SER A 350 1.13 -7.69 -5.18
N PHE A 351 1.00 -8.33 -4.03
CA PHE A 351 1.14 -9.79 -3.96
C PHE A 351 -0.14 -10.51 -4.41
N PHE A 352 -1.30 -9.99 -4.04
CA PHE A 352 -2.57 -10.67 -4.26
C PHE A 352 -3.49 -10.02 -5.31
N GLU A 353 -3.33 -8.73 -5.60
CA GLU A 353 -4.23 -8.01 -6.51
C GLU A 353 -3.73 -8.06 -7.94
N SER A 354 -3.03 -7.03 -8.36
CA SER A 354 -2.59 -6.83 -9.73
C SER A 354 -1.17 -7.34 -10.01
N GLY A 355 -0.51 -7.88 -9.00
CA GLY A 355 0.88 -8.33 -9.13
C GLY A 355 1.79 -7.21 -9.57
N ILE A 356 2.34 -7.34 -10.78
CA ILE A 356 3.19 -6.35 -11.45
C ILE A 356 2.47 -5.65 -12.61
N GLY A 357 1.16 -5.83 -12.74
CA GLY A 357 0.37 -5.29 -13.85
C GLY A 357 0.06 -3.79 -13.74
N ARG A 358 0.20 -3.20 -12.54
CA ARG A 358 -0.06 -1.79 -12.27
C ARG A 358 1.24 -1.00 -12.13
N GLY A 359 1.15 0.31 -12.40
CA GLY A 359 2.18 1.31 -12.06
C GLY A 359 1.86 2.04 -10.76
N MET A 360 2.36 3.25 -10.66
CA MET A 360 2.02 4.20 -9.60
C MET A 360 0.77 4.95 -10.03
N GLY A 361 -0.38 4.64 -9.45
CA GLY A 361 -1.64 5.24 -9.81
C GLY A 361 -1.69 6.73 -9.48
N PHE A 362 -2.29 7.55 -10.32
CA PHE A 362 -2.45 9.00 -10.11
C PHE A 362 -3.30 9.26 -8.87
N ARG A 363 -4.54 8.78 -8.86
CA ARG A 363 -5.42 8.93 -7.69
C ARG A 363 -4.95 8.11 -6.49
N ASP A 364 -4.46 6.88 -6.73
CA ASP A 364 -3.99 6.01 -5.66
C ASP A 364 -2.87 6.65 -4.85
N SER A 365 -1.85 7.20 -5.54
CA SER A 365 -0.70 7.83 -4.88
C SER A 365 -1.07 9.08 -4.10
N ASN A 366 -2.03 9.87 -4.59
CA ASN A 366 -2.55 11.05 -3.86
C ASN A 366 -3.33 10.64 -2.60
N GLN A 367 -4.08 9.54 -2.65
CA GLN A 367 -4.77 9.00 -1.49
C GLN A 367 -3.80 8.36 -0.50
N ASP A 368 -2.85 7.56 -0.99
CA ASP A 368 -1.83 6.93 -0.13
C ASP A 368 -1.00 7.98 0.62
N LEU A 369 -0.81 9.16 0.03
CA LEU A 369 -0.05 10.26 0.60
C LEU A 369 -0.65 10.76 1.92
N VAL A 370 -1.98 10.84 2.08
CA VAL A 370 -2.58 11.34 3.33
C VAL A 370 -2.33 10.41 4.52
N GLY A 371 -2.07 9.13 4.28
CA GLY A 371 -1.63 8.20 5.32
C GLY A 371 -0.15 8.26 5.64
N PHE A 372 0.64 8.98 4.84
CA PHE A 372 2.11 8.96 4.91
C PHE A 372 2.73 10.33 5.22
N VAL A 373 2.10 11.42 4.86
CA VAL A 373 2.69 12.78 4.87
C VAL A 373 3.31 13.17 6.19
N HIS A 374 2.73 12.75 7.31
CA HIS A 374 3.24 13.03 8.65
C HIS A 374 4.56 12.32 8.95
N GLN A 375 4.85 11.19 8.30
CA GLN A 375 6.05 10.38 8.54
C GLN A 375 7.29 10.99 7.88
N ILE A 376 7.26 11.18 6.56
CA ILE A 376 8.41 11.73 5.81
C ILE A 376 7.90 12.78 4.79
N PRO A 377 7.66 14.01 5.20
CA PRO A 377 7.08 15.05 4.34
C PRO A 377 7.86 15.31 3.05
N SER A 378 9.19 15.23 3.09
CA SER A 378 10.04 15.45 1.90
C SER A 378 9.78 14.44 0.77
N ARG A 379 9.49 13.19 1.11
CA ARG A 379 9.12 12.17 0.12
C ARG A 379 7.69 12.39 -0.40
N ALA A 380 6.78 12.84 0.45
CA ALA A 380 5.44 13.23 0.04
C ALA A 380 5.48 14.39 -0.97
N ARG A 381 6.29 15.41 -0.70
CA ARG A 381 6.53 16.54 -1.62
C ARG A 381 6.99 16.08 -3.00
N GLN A 382 8.00 15.21 -3.04
CA GLN A 382 8.51 14.68 -4.30
C GLN A 382 7.45 13.88 -5.05
N ARG A 383 6.64 13.10 -4.35
CA ARG A 383 5.55 12.33 -4.96
C ARG A 383 4.49 13.22 -5.59
N ILE A 384 4.12 14.34 -4.97
CA ILE A 384 3.19 15.32 -5.56
C ILE A 384 3.73 15.85 -6.89
N ILE A 385 5.01 16.21 -6.93
CA ILE A 385 5.68 16.71 -8.15
C ILE A 385 5.70 15.62 -9.24
N ASP A 386 6.07 14.39 -8.88
CA ASP A 386 6.11 13.25 -9.80
C ASP A 386 4.72 12.97 -10.42
N ILE A 387 3.66 13.02 -9.61
CA ILE A 387 2.27 12.83 -10.07
C ILE A 387 1.85 13.98 -10.98
N ALA A 388 2.02 15.23 -10.54
CA ALA A 388 1.62 16.41 -11.30
C ALA A 388 2.27 16.46 -12.68
N SER A 389 3.52 15.99 -12.80
CA SER A 389 4.24 15.95 -14.08
C SER A 389 3.60 15.03 -15.13
N THR A 390 2.64 14.19 -14.76
CA THR A 390 1.89 13.30 -15.67
C THR A 390 0.54 13.87 -16.09
N GLN A 391 0.18 15.06 -15.61
CA GLN A 391 -1.04 15.75 -15.97
C GLN A 391 -0.94 16.40 -17.37
N PHE A 392 -2.07 16.50 -18.04
CA PHE A 392 -2.18 17.18 -19.35
C PHE A 392 -2.52 18.67 -19.21
N PRO A 393 -2.27 19.49 -20.23
CA PRO A 393 -2.61 20.93 -20.18
C PRO A 393 -4.11 21.24 -20.00
N ASP A 394 -5.00 20.32 -20.36
CA ASP A 394 -6.46 20.44 -20.18
C ASP A 394 -6.93 19.99 -18.78
N GLY A 395 -5.99 19.60 -17.90
CA GLY A 395 -6.24 19.14 -16.56
C GLY A 395 -6.49 17.63 -16.42
N GLY A 396 -6.74 16.92 -17.52
CA GLY A 396 -6.73 15.45 -17.51
C GLY A 396 -5.36 14.88 -17.18
N CYS A 397 -5.25 13.57 -17.00
CA CYS A 397 -3.96 12.96 -16.65
C CYS A 397 -3.87 11.51 -17.10
N TYR A 398 -2.64 10.99 -17.10
CA TYR A 398 -2.44 9.55 -17.10
C TYR A 398 -2.96 8.93 -15.81
N HIS A 399 -3.62 7.80 -15.92
CA HIS A 399 -4.11 7.08 -14.75
C HIS A 399 -2.99 6.48 -13.88
N GLN A 400 -1.81 6.32 -14.45
CA GLN A 400 -0.61 5.85 -13.75
C GLN A 400 0.69 6.32 -14.42
N TYR A 401 1.80 6.22 -13.66
CA TYR A 401 3.14 6.34 -14.21
C TYR A 401 4.00 5.10 -13.88
N GLN A 402 5.03 4.88 -14.68
CA GLN A 402 5.95 3.76 -14.53
C GLN A 402 6.98 4.08 -13.42
N PRO A 403 7.14 3.23 -12.37
CA PRO A 403 7.96 3.55 -11.19
C PRO A 403 9.43 3.90 -11.48
N LEU A 404 10.04 3.20 -12.44
CA LEU A 404 11.47 3.36 -12.74
C LEU A 404 11.76 4.66 -13.51
N THR A 405 10.90 5.04 -14.46
CA THR A 405 11.07 6.19 -15.34
C THR A 405 10.30 7.43 -14.91
N LYS A 406 9.31 7.26 -14.03
CA LYS A 406 8.35 8.27 -13.59
C LYS A 406 7.52 8.89 -14.73
N ARG A 407 7.42 8.20 -15.87
CA ARG A 407 6.63 8.63 -17.00
C ARG A 407 5.23 8.06 -16.97
N GLY A 408 4.25 8.91 -17.27
CA GLY A 408 2.87 8.50 -17.48
C GLY A 408 2.71 7.53 -18.64
N ASN A 409 1.72 6.65 -18.57
CA ASN A 409 1.40 5.69 -19.62
C ASN A 409 -0.07 5.27 -19.56
N ASN A 410 -0.58 4.74 -20.66
CA ASN A 410 -1.95 4.27 -20.83
C ASN A 410 -2.08 2.73 -20.79
N ASP A 411 -1.13 2.02 -20.18
CA ASP A 411 -1.12 0.55 -20.18
C ASP A 411 -2.41 -0.05 -19.55
N ILE A 412 -3.06 0.70 -18.66
CA ILE A 412 -4.30 0.33 -17.98
C ILE A 412 -5.47 1.23 -18.37
N GLY A 413 -5.34 2.00 -19.45
CA GLY A 413 -6.34 2.95 -19.92
C GLY A 413 -6.18 4.35 -19.34
N GLY A 414 -7.03 5.27 -19.80
CA GLY A 414 -7.08 6.68 -19.40
C GLY A 414 -8.49 7.24 -19.52
N GLY A 415 -8.66 8.53 -19.20
CA GLY A 415 -9.96 9.21 -19.28
C GLY A 415 -10.85 9.01 -18.05
N PHE A 416 -10.25 8.85 -16.88
CA PHE A 416 -10.93 8.79 -15.59
C PHE A 416 -11.08 10.22 -15.05
N ASN A 417 -12.30 10.74 -15.04
CA ASN A 417 -12.52 12.17 -14.76
C ASN A 417 -12.50 12.54 -13.27
N ASP A 418 -12.37 11.57 -12.38
CA ASP A 418 -12.09 11.83 -10.95
C ASP A 418 -10.61 12.12 -10.67
N ASP A 419 -9.70 11.56 -11.48
CA ASP A 419 -8.26 11.62 -11.26
C ASP A 419 -7.73 13.02 -10.93
N PRO A 420 -8.07 14.10 -11.67
CA PRO A 420 -7.54 15.45 -11.42
C PRO A 420 -7.84 15.99 -10.01
N CYS A 421 -9.01 15.68 -9.45
CA CYS A 421 -9.40 16.16 -8.12
C CYS A 421 -8.48 15.68 -7.00
N TRP A 422 -7.91 14.51 -7.16
CA TRP A 422 -7.04 13.90 -6.14
C TRP A 422 -5.72 14.65 -5.95
N LEU A 423 -5.25 15.39 -6.97
CA LEU A 423 -4.04 16.21 -6.84
C LEU A 423 -4.24 17.35 -5.83
N ILE A 424 -5.43 17.95 -5.81
CA ILE A 424 -5.79 18.98 -4.81
C ILE A 424 -5.81 18.34 -3.42
N PHE A 425 -6.47 17.19 -3.29
CA PHE A 425 -6.61 16.48 -2.02
C PHE A 425 -5.23 16.17 -1.39
N GLY A 426 -4.32 15.57 -2.16
CA GLY A 426 -2.96 15.26 -1.70
C GLY A 426 -2.11 16.50 -1.39
N THR A 427 -2.17 17.52 -2.27
CA THR A 427 -1.37 18.75 -2.08
C THR A 427 -1.83 19.57 -0.87
N VAL A 428 -3.14 19.70 -0.66
CA VAL A 428 -3.68 20.41 0.51
C VAL A 428 -3.34 19.68 1.81
N ALA A 429 -3.43 18.34 1.84
CA ALA A 429 -3.01 17.55 2.99
C ALA A 429 -1.52 17.77 3.32
N TYR A 430 -0.66 17.81 2.30
CA TYR A 430 0.76 18.13 2.47
C TYR A 430 0.99 19.52 3.06
N ILE A 431 0.34 20.55 2.52
CA ILE A 431 0.50 21.93 2.99
C ILE A 431 0.00 22.10 4.42
N LYS A 432 -1.16 21.53 4.76
CA LYS A 432 -1.70 21.59 6.13
C LYS A 432 -0.76 20.94 7.13
N GLU A 433 -0.18 19.77 6.77
CA GLU A 433 0.77 19.06 7.63
C GLU A 433 2.08 19.84 7.82
N THR A 434 2.66 20.35 6.75
CA THR A 434 4.02 20.88 6.75
C THR A 434 4.11 22.38 6.95
N GLY A 435 3.10 23.13 6.52
CA GLY A 435 3.19 24.59 6.37
C GLY A 435 4.07 25.03 5.19
N ASP A 436 4.47 24.11 4.32
CA ASP A 436 5.31 24.41 3.15
C ASP A 436 4.46 24.83 1.94
N PHE A 437 4.21 26.11 1.83
CA PHE A 437 3.51 26.69 0.69
C PHE A 437 4.41 26.86 -0.54
N SER A 438 5.74 26.75 -0.38
CA SER A 438 6.68 26.90 -1.50
C SER A 438 6.51 25.84 -2.58
N ILE A 439 5.89 24.70 -2.24
CA ILE A 439 5.56 23.67 -3.21
C ILE A 439 4.69 24.20 -4.36
N LEU A 440 3.87 25.21 -4.11
CA LEU A 440 2.97 25.80 -5.11
C LEU A 440 3.71 26.55 -6.23
N ASP A 441 4.94 26.99 -5.99
CA ASP A 441 5.82 27.66 -6.96
C ASP A 441 6.75 26.69 -7.72
N GLU A 442 6.71 25.39 -7.37
CA GLU A 442 7.50 24.39 -8.12
C GLU A 442 7.08 24.36 -9.58
N MET A 443 8.09 24.44 -10.45
CA MET A 443 7.90 24.38 -11.89
C MET A 443 7.82 22.92 -12.34
N VAL A 444 6.64 22.48 -12.76
CA VAL A 444 6.32 21.09 -13.08
C VAL A 444 5.86 21.02 -14.55
N PRO A 445 6.41 20.08 -15.36
CA PRO A 445 5.99 19.95 -16.75
C PRO A 445 4.62 19.28 -16.86
N PHE A 446 3.88 19.61 -17.92
CA PHE A 446 2.76 18.80 -18.37
C PHE A 446 3.24 17.61 -19.19
N ASP A 447 2.56 16.45 -19.08
CA ASP A 447 2.80 15.23 -19.89
C ASP A 447 4.28 14.78 -19.89
N ASN A 448 5.00 15.02 -18.80
CA ASN A 448 6.45 14.79 -18.71
C ASN A 448 7.27 15.46 -19.86
N GLN A 449 6.77 16.54 -20.49
CA GLN A 449 7.40 17.19 -21.63
C GLN A 449 8.27 18.37 -21.17
N PRO A 450 9.60 18.33 -21.36
CA PRO A 450 10.46 19.45 -21.07
C PRO A 450 10.05 20.70 -21.89
N GLY A 451 9.99 21.85 -21.23
CA GLY A 451 9.59 23.12 -21.84
C GLY A 451 8.10 23.47 -21.70
N SER A 452 7.33 22.60 -21.03
CA SER A 452 5.91 22.85 -20.72
C SER A 452 5.67 23.19 -19.23
N GLU A 453 6.73 23.48 -18.49
CA GLU A 453 6.69 23.70 -17.06
C GLU A 453 5.82 24.91 -16.70
N VAL A 454 4.90 24.70 -15.77
CA VAL A 454 4.12 25.73 -15.09
C VAL A 454 4.22 25.51 -13.59
N THR A 455 3.73 26.45 -12.79
CA THR A 455 3.70 26.28 -11.33
C THR A 455 2.77 25.15 -10.91
N LEU A 456 3.07 24.46 -9.81
CA LEU A 456 2.15 23.47 -9.25
C LEU A 456 0.76 24.07 -8.97
N PHE A 457 0.70 25.35 -8.58
CA PHE A 457 -0.60 26.02 -8.41
C PHE A 457 -1.44 26.00 -9.71
N GLU A 458 -0.81 26.22 -10.87
CA GLU A 458 -1.52 26.12 -12.15
C GLU A 458 -2.00 24.68 -12.43
N HIS A 459 -1.22 23.66 -12.05
CA HIS A 459 -1.68 22.26 -12.10
C HIS A 459 -2.93 22.04 -11.24
N LEU A 460 -3.01 22.61 -10.04
CA LEU A 460 -4.23 22.53 -9.20
C LEU A 460 -5.41 23.22 -9.85
N LYS A 461 -5.17 24.39 -10.44
CA LYS A 461 -6.22 25.16 -11.12
C LYS A 461 -6.79 24.42 -12.32
N VAL A 462 -5.94 23.91 -13.21
CA VAL A 462 -6.43 23.14 -14.39
C VAL A 462 -7.10 21.83 -14.00
N SER A 463 -6.74 21.24 -12.84
CA SER A 463 -7.46 20.09 -12.28
C SER A 463 -8.93 20.41 -11.98
N MET A 464 -9.17 21.55 -11.35
CA MET A 464 -10.55 22.01 -11.07
C MET A 464 -11.28 22.42 -12.35
N ASP A 465 -10.58 23.11 -13.26
CA ASP A 465 -11.12 23.53 -14.54
C ASP A 465 -11.50 22.32 -15.41
N HIS A 466 -10.78 21.22 -15.33
CA HIS A 466 -11.13 20.00 -16.04
C HIS A 466 -12.55 19.52 -15.68
N VAL A 467 -12.90 19.49 -14.40
CA VAL A 467 -14.24 19.08 -13.96
C VAL A 467 -15.29 20.10 -14.43
N ILE A 468 -15.03 21.41 -14.25
CA ILE A 468 -15.96 22.48 -14.63
C ILE A 468 -16.24 22.49 -16.14
N ASN A 469 -15.23 22.16 -16.95
CA ASN A 469 -15.35 22.13 -18.41
C ASN A 469 -15.96 20.82 -18.95
N ASN A 470 -16.12 19.81 -18.09
CA ASN A 470 -16.66 18.49 -18.45
C ASN A 470 -17.93 18.18 -17.64
N LEU A 471 -18.95 19.03 -17.77
CA LEU A 471 -20.27 18.82 -17.17
C LEU A 471 -21.25 18.25 -18.18
N GLY A 472 -22.11 17.36 -17.69
CA GLY A 472 -23.16 16.72 -18.48
C GLY A 472 -24.51 17.49 -18.48
N PRO A 473 -25.58 16.87 -18.98
CA PRO A 473 -26.90 17.49 -19.14
C PRO A 473 -27.53 17.99 -17.82
N HIS A 474 -27.20 17.41 -16.70
CA HIS A 474 -27.70 17.81 -15.38
C HIS A 474 -26.76 18.77 -14.63
N ALA A 475 -25.74 19.30 -15.31
CA ALA A 475 -24.66 20.09 -14.74
C ALA A 475 -23.87 19.32 -13.65
N LEU A 476 -23.83 18.00 -13.76
CA LEU A 476 -23.02 17.08 -12.96
C LEU A 476 -21.76 16.69 -13.75
N PRO A 477 -20.67 16.28 -13.10
CA PRO A 477 -19.44 15.91 -13.80
C PRO A 477 -19.64 14.69 -14.72
N LEU A 478 -19.11 14.76 -15.93
CA LEU A 478 -19.02 13.61 -16.82
C LEU A 478 -18.10 12.54 -16.19
N ILE A 479 -18.54 11.29 -16.22
CA ILE A 479 -17.77 10.18 -15.66
C ILE A 479 -16.52 9.83 -16.48
N GLY A 480 -16.51 10.15 -17.79
CA GLY A 480 -15.48 9.71 -18.70
C GLY A 480 -15.57 8.20 -18.95
N ARG A 481 -14.43 7.52 -18.92
CA ARG A 481 -14.34 6.05 -18.99
C ARG A 481 -14.97 5.39 -17.76
N ALA A 482 -14.61 5.87 -16.60
CA ALA A 482 -15.13 5.51 -15.30
C ALA A 482 -14.73 6.59 -14.28
N ASP A 483 -15.22 6.52 -13.08
CA ASP A 483 -14.70 7.26 -11.91
C ASP A 483 -13.81 6.36 -11.04
N TRP A 484 -13.76 6.58 -9.73
CA TRP A 484 -13.00 5.74 -8.80
C TRP A 484 -13.32 4.23 -8.94
N ASN A 485 -14.55 3.89 -9.33
CA ASN A 485 -14.92 2.52 -9.65
C ASN A 485 -14.62 2.26 -11.14
N ASP A 486 -13.41 1.76 -11.42
CA ASP A 486 -12.92 1.49 -12.77
C ASP A 486 -13.87 0.63 -13.61
N CYS A 487 -14.72 -0.16 -12.93
CA CYS A 487 -15.60 -1.13 -13.57
C CYS A 487 -17.00 -0.58 -13.91
N LEU A 488 -17.32 0.66 -13.52
CA LEU A 488 -18.59 1.32 -13.88
C LEU A 488 -18.43 2.07 -15.20
N ASN A 489 -18.66 1.36 -16.32
CA ASN A 489 -18.32 1.81 -17.67
C ASN A 489 -19.55 2.29 -18.45
N LEU A 490 -20.12 3.40 -18.04
CA LEU A 490 -21.41 3.92 -18.55
C LEU A 490 -21.37 4.50 -19.96
N ASN A 491 -20.19 4.59 -20.58
CA ASN A 491 -19.97 5.12 -21.93
C ASN A 491 -19.28 4.09 -22.86
N CYS A 492 -19.08 2.85 -22.45
CA CYS A 492 -18.23 1.88 -23.15
C CYS A 492 -18.99 0.60 -23.53
N PHE A 493 -20.10 0.70 -24.20
CA PHE A 493 -21.05 -0.36 -24.51
C PHE A 493 -20.43 -1.57 -25.22
N SER A 494 -20.23 -2.67 -24.53
CA SER A 494 -19.82 -3.94 -25.09
C SER A 494 -20.52 -5.10 -24.41
N TRP A 495 -20.84 -6.16 -25.18
CA TRP A 495 -21.31 -7.43 -24.63
C TRP A 495 -20.18 -8.29 -24.05
N ASP A 496 -18.93 -7.92 -24.32
CA ASP A 496 -17.77 -8.47 -23.63
C ASP A 496 -17.36 -7.53 -22.50
N PRO A 497 -17.43 -7.99 -21.21
CA PRO A 497 -17.04 -7.16 -20.08
C PRO A 497 -15.58 -6.66 -20.15
N ASN A 498 -14.66 -7.46 -20.70
CA ASN A 498 -13.28 -7.04 -20.86
C ASN A 498 -13.13 -5.89 -21.85
N GLU A 499 -13.94 -5.90 -22.92
CA GLU A 499 -13.95 -4.78 -23.87
C GLU A 499 -14.54 -3.53 -23.24
N SER A 500 -15.59 -3.64 -22.43
CA SER A 500 -16.19 -2.48 -21.76
C SER A 500 -15.22 -1.75 -20.85
N PHE A 501 -14.32 -2.48 -20.18
CA PHE A 501 -13.25 -1.89 -19.39
C PHE A 501 -12.11 -1.32 -20.25
N GLN A 502 -11.74 -1.99 -21.32
CA GLN A 502 -10.54 -1.64 -22.10
C GLN A 502 -10.80 -0.67 -23.24
N THR A 503 -12.01 -0.68 -23.85
CA THR A 503 -12.30 0.22 -24.94
C THR A 503 -12.42 1.65 -24.47
N THR A 504 -11.69 2.52 -25.16
CA THR A 504 -11.79 3.97 -25.00
C THR A 504 -12.54 4.63 -26.17
N GLU A 505 -12.94 3.86 -27.16
CA GLU A 505 -13.56 4.37 -28.39
C GLU A 505 -14.84 5.15 -28.11
N ASN A 506 -15.63 4.66 -27.16
CA ASN A 506 -16.91 5.29 -26.85
C ASN A 506 -16.78 6.44 -25.83
N VAL A 507 -15.63 6.63 -25.19
CA VAL A 507 -15.46 7.71 -24.20
C VAL A 507 -15.58 9.09 -24.84
N SER A 508 -15.09 9.28 -26.07
CA SER A 508 -15.20 10.52 -26.81
C SER A 508 -16.59 10.77 -27.35
N GLU A 509 -17.33 9.73 -27.69
CA GLU A 509 -18.72 9.78 -28.16
C GLU A 509 -19.73 9.77 -27.02
N GLY A 510 -19.38 9.06 -25.92
CA GLY A 510 -20.17 8.88 -24.72
C GLY A 510 -20.01 10.00 -23.69
N THR A 511 -20.02 11.25 -24.12
CA THR A 511 -19.83 12.44 -23.25
C THR A 511 -21.11 12.85 -22.52
N LYS A 512 -21.91 11.90 -22.02
CA LYS A 512 -23.20 12.21 -21.39
C LYS A 512 -23.41 11.56 -20.03
N ALA A 513 -22.79 10.42 -19.77
CA ALA A 513 -22.93 9.76 -18.46
C ALA A 513 -22.25 10.60 -17.37
N GLU A 514 -22.94 10.78 -16.24
CA GLU A 514 -22.54 11.71 -15.17
C GLU A 514 -22.36 10.97 -13.85
N SER A 515 -21.40 11.40 -13.02
CA SER A 515 -21.06 10.78 -11.75
C SER A 515 -21.37 11.67 -10.55
N LEU A 516 -22.19 11.17 -9.62
CA LEU A 516 -22.44 11.83 -8.33
C LEU A 516 -21.27 11.67 -7.36
N MET A 517 -20.48 10.62 -7.51
CA MET A 517 -19.25 10.44 -6.74
C MET A 517 -18.26 11.56 -7.06
N ILE A 518 -18.02 11.86 -8.35
CA ILE A 518 -17.13 12.96 -8.76
C ILE A 518 -17.70 14.31 -8.30
N ALA A 519 -19.02 14.49 -8.34
CA ALA A 519 -19.66 15.72 -7.85
C ALA A 519 -19.36 15.96 -6.37
N GLY A 520 -19.52 14.95 -5.52
CA GLY A 520 -19.15 15.02 -4.09
C GLY A 520 -17.66 15.29 -3.87
N LEU A 521 -16.79 14.57 -4.58
CA LEU A 521 -15.33 14.76 -4.55
C LEU A 521 -14.94 16.19 -4.98
N PHE A 522 -15.54 16.70 -6.05
CA PHE A 522 -15.33 18.09 -6.52
C PHE A 522 -15.72 19.12 -5.45
N VAL A 523 -16.83 18.93 -4.75
CA VAL A 523 -17.24 19.84 -3.68
C VAL A 523 -16.26 19.83 -2.52
N VAL A 524 -15.77 18.65 -2.10
CA VAL A 524 -14.76 18.54 -1.02
C VAL A 524 -13.47 19.24 -1.43
N THR A 525 -12.90 18.87 -2.58
CA THR A 525 -11.61 19.39 -3.05
C THR A 525 -11.72 20.87 -3.49
N GLY A 526 -12.87 21.29 -3.99
CA GLY A 526 -13.16 22.68 -4.29
C GLY A 526 -13.21 23.58 -3.06
N LYS A 527 -13.86 23.12 -1.99
CA LYS A 527 -13.82 23.82 -0.68
C LYS A 527 -12.39 23.95 -0.17
N ASP A 528 -11.58 22.89 -0.27
CA ASP A 528 -10.17 22.92 0.11
C ASP A 528 -9.35 23.89 -0.74
N TYR A 529 -9.59 23.94 -2.05
CA TYR A 529 -8.93 24.87 -2.98
C TYR A 529 -9.31 26.31 -2.69
N VAL A 530 -10.60 26.60 -2.43
CA VAL A 530 -11.07 27.93 -2.00
C VAL A 530 -10.39 28.36 -0.70
N ALA A 531 -10.35 27.49 0.30
CA ALA A 531 -9.71 27.76 1.58
C ALA A 531 -8.21 28.03 1.43
N LEU A 532 -7.52 27.28 0.54
CA LEU A 532 -6.11 27.51 0.21
C LEU A 532 -5.91 28.90 -0.40
N CYS A 533 -6.68 29.27 -1.43
CA CYS A 533 -6.59 30.59 -2.08
C CYS A 533 -6.85 31.73 -1.09
N GLN A 534 -7.88 31.60 -0.24
CA GLN A 534 -8.21 32.58 0.79
C GLN A 534 -7.10 32.74 1.85
N HIS A 535 -6.50 31.59 2.27
CA HIS A 535 -5.40 31.60 3.22
C HIS A 535 -4.17 32.30 2.63
N LEU A 536 -3.82 32.01 1.39
CA LEU A 536 -2.71 32.65 0.68
C LEU A 536 -2.93 34.15 0.53
N ALA A 537 -4.13 34.58 0.12
CA ALA A 537 -4.48 35.99 -0.04
C ALA A 537 -4.42 36.75 1.30
N LYS A 538 -5.02 36.17 2.36
CA LYS A 538 -5.04 36.76 3.70
C LYS A 538 -3.64 36.99 4.29
N ASN A 539 -2.71 36.07 4.02
CA ASN A 539 -1.35 36.13 4.58
C ASN A 539 -0.34 36.80 3.63
N ASN A 540 -0.79 37.38 2.51
CA ASN A 540 0.06 38.03 1.51
C ASN A 540 1.27 37.15 1.11
N TYR A 541 1.04 35.87 0.92
CA TYR A 541 2.09 34.98 0.45
C TYR A 541 2.60 35.46 -0.91
N GLN A 542 3.91 35.71 -0.96
CA GLN A 542 4.57 36.07 -2.22
C GLN A 542 4.85 34.81 -3.03
N LEU A 543 3.82 34.27 -3.64
CA LEU A 543 3.96 33.33 -4.72
C LEU A 543 4.32 34.10 -5.99
N SER A 544 4.87 33.44 -6.98
CA SER A 544 5.05 33.96 -8.35
C SER A 544 3.72 34.38 -8.99
N ILE A 545 2.60 34.03 -8.35
CA ILE A 545 1.22 34.36 -8.69
C ILE A 545 0.85 35.69 -8.06
N VAL A 546 0.20 36.58 -8.84
CA VAL A 546 -0.21 37.89 -8.36
C VAL A 546 -1.37 37.80 -7.38
N ASN A 547 -1.19 38.28 -6.13
CA ASN A 547 -2.15 38.17 -5.03
C ASN A 547 -3.58 38.65 -5.35
N CYS A 548 -3.75 39.65 -6.19
CA CYS A 548 -5.10 40.09 -6.57
C CYS A 548 -5.89 39.09 -7.39
N GLN A 549 -5.24 38.04 -7.91
CA GLN A 549 -5.91 36.96 -8.62
C GLN A 549 -6.41 35.85 -7.68
N LEU A 550 -5.84 35.72 -6.47
CA LEU A 550 -6.23 34.68 -5.53
C LEU A 550 -7.63 34.88 -4.96
N ASP A 551 -8.01 36.11 -4.60
CA ASP A 551 -9.37 36.42 -4.13
C ASP A 551 -10.41 36.20 -5.26
N ALA A 552 -10.08 36.61 -6.48
CA ALA A 552 -10.93 36.40 -7.64
C ALA A 552 -11.08 34.92 -7.99
N GLU A 553 -9.99 34.15 -7.90
CA GLU A 553 -9.98 32.71 -8.13
C GLU A 553 -10.76 31.95 -7.04
N ALA A 554 -10.60 32.34 -5.77
CA ALA A 554 -11.40 31.80 -4.67
C ALA A 554 -12.89 32.04 -4.89
N ALA A 555 -13.28 33.26 -5.31
CA ALA A 555 -14.67 33.60 -5.58
C ALA A 555 -15.23 32.83 -6.80
N ARG A 556 -14.44 32.68 -7.86
CA ARG A 556 -14.79 31.87 -9.04
C ARG A 556 -15.05 30.42 -8.68
N MET A 557 -14.13 29.84 -7.90
CA MET A 557 -14.26 28.43 -7.48
C MET A 557 -15.41 28.22 -6.51
N GLN A 558 -15.62 29.15 -5.58
CA GLN A 558 -16.78 29.08 -4.68
C GLN A 558 -18.11 29.07 -5.46
N GLN A 559 -18.24 29.88 -6.51
CA GLN A 559 -19.42 29.86 -7.38
C GLN A 559 -19.59 28.49 -8.06
N ALA A 560 -18.50 27.87 -8.51
CA ALA A 560 -18.57 26.53 -9.12
C ALA A 560 -18.95 25.47 -8.09
N VAL A 561 -18.43 25.54 -6.89
CA VAL A 561 -18.80 24.65 -5.77
C VAL A 561 -20.27 24.79 -5.42
N ASP A 562 -20.77 26.03 -5.28
CA ASP A 562 -22.18 26.30 -4.97
C ASP A 562 -23.10 25.77 -6.08
N ALA A 563 -22.73 25.98 -7.34
CA ALA A 563 -23.48 25.46 -8.50
C ALA A 563 -23.52 23.93 -8.52
N MET A 564 -22.42 23.27 -8.15
CA MET A 564 -22.36 21.80 -8.04
C MET A 564 -23.24 21.29 -6.90
N ILE A 565 -23.24 21.95 -5.75
CA ILE A 565 -24.13 21.61 -4.63
C ILE A 565 -25.59 21.70 -5.08
N ASP A 566 -25.97 22.79 -5.76
CA ASP A 566 -27.32 22.99 -6.28
C ASP A 566 -27.70 21.91 -7.31
N ALA A 567 -26.78 21.54 -8.20
CA ALA A 567 -26.99 20.47 -9.17
C ALA A 567 -27.23 19.11 -8.50
N VAL A 568 -26.42 18.76 -7.50
CA VAL A 568 -26.59 17.52 -6.72
C VAL A 568 -27.93 17.54 -5.95
N LYS A 569 -28.27 18.62 -5.28
CA LYS A 569 -29.56 18.73 -4.56
C LYS A 569 -30.76 18.57 -5.51
N LYS A 570 -30.68 19.13 -6.69
CA LYS A 570 -31.78 19.12 -7.68
C LYS A 570 -31.89 17.82 -8.46
N HIS A 571 -30.77 17.26 -8.89
CA HIS A 571 -30.74 16.14 -9.81
C HIS A 571 -30.17 14.85 -9.21
N GLY A 572 -29.38 14.95 -8.16
CA GLY A 572 -28.66 13.82 -7.54
C GLY A 572 -29.36 13.16 -6.36
N TRP A 573 -30.59 13.55 -6.01
CA TRP A 573 -31.29 13.07 -4.82
C TRP A 573 -32.49 12.19 -5.16
N ASP A 574 -32.58 11.00 -4.56
CA ASP A 574 -33.66 10.01 -4.78
C ASP A 574 -34.69 9.92 -3.61
N GLY A 575 -34.76 10.93 -2.76
CA GLY A 575 -35.68 11.00 -1.63
C GLY A 575 -35.12 10.49 -0.30
N GLU A 576 -34.34 9.41 -0.31
CA GLU A 576 -33.69 8.81 0.87
C GLU A 576 -32.16 8.75 0.78
N TRP A 577 -31.58 8.79 -0.43
CA TRP A 577 -30.15 8.72 -0.68
C TRP A 577 -29.73 9.44 -1.95
N TYR A 578 -28.42 9.65 -2.16
CA TYR A 578 -27.87 10.21 -3.39
C TYR A 578 -27.79 9.14 -4.48
N LEU A 579 -28.17 9.49 -5.71
CA LEU A 579 -27.98 8.65 -6.88
C LEU A 579 -26.49 8.28 -7.05
N ARG A 580 -26.22 7.21 -7.79
CA ARG A 580 -24.83 6.86 -8.16
C ARG A 580 -24.37 7.65 -9.38
N ALA A 581 -25.24 7.70 -10.39
CA ALA A 581 -24.89 8.26 -11.69
C ALA A 581 -26.15 8.50 -12.55
N TYR A 582 -25.97 9.19 -13.68
CA TYR A 582 -26.82 9.10 -14.83
C TYR A 582 -26.08 8.37 -15.95
N ASP A 583 -26.72 7.39 -16.59
CA ASP A 583 -26.14 6.68 -17.72
C ASP A 583 -26.13 7.54 -18.99
N PHE A 584 -25.54 7.00 -20.07
CA PHE A 584 -25.48 7.67 -21.37
C PHE A 584 -26.84 8.10 -21.89
N TYR A 585 -27.92 7.39 -21.57
CA TYR A 585 -29.29 7.66 -22.03
C TYR A 585 -30.07 8.59 -21.08
N GLY A 586 -29.43 9.06 -19.98
CA GLY A 586 -30.06 9.91 -18.98
C GLY A 586 -30.95 9.17 -17.99
N ARG A 587 -30.77 7.84 -17.86
CA ARG A 587 -31.46 7.04 -16.85
C ARG A 587 -30.70 7.11 -15.54
N LYS A 588 -31.43 7.13 -14.43
CA LYS A 588 -30.84 7.14 -13.08
C LYS A 588 -30.22 5.79 -12.75
N ILE A 589 -29.04 5.80 -12.16
CA ILE A 589 -28.35 4.65 -11.57
C ILE A 589 -28.24 4.86 -10.07
N GLY A 590 -28.43 3.79 -9.29
CA GLY A 590 -28.45 3.89 -7.83
C GLY A 590 -29.71 4.59 -7.32
N SER A 591 -30.86 4.29 -7.89
CA SER A 591 -32.19 4.83 -7.59
C SER A 591 -33.14 3.74 -7.16
N ASN A 592 -34.17 4.12 -6.40
CA ASN A 592 -35.31 3.26 -6.12
C ASN A 592 -36.02 2.76 -7.40
N GLU A 593 -35.87 3.48 -8.50
CA GLU A 593 -36.42 3.13 -9.81
C GLU A 593 -35.69 1.94 -10.47
N CYS A 594 -34.46 1.61 -10.04
CA CYS A 594 -33.70 0.49 -10.56
C CYS A 594 -34.21 -0.85 -10.01
N ASP A 595 -34.09 -1.93 -10.80
CA ASP A 595 -34.41 -3.27 -10.34
C ASP A 595 -33.36 -3.81 -9.37
N GLU A 596 -32.07 -3.62 -9.69
CA GLU A 596 -30.89 -4.04 -8.96
C GLU A 596 -29.98 -2.82 -8.67
N ALA A 597 -29.05 -2.94 -7.76
CA ALA A 597 -28.09 -1.90 -7.37
C ALA A 597 -28.76 -0.52 -7.14
N LYS A 598 -29.74 -0.50 -6.22
CA LYS A 598 -30.56 0.68 -5.92
C LYS A 598 -29.81 1.76 -5.15
N ILE A 599 -28.80 1.37 -4.36
CA ILE A 599 -27.98 2.27 -3.58
C ILE A 599 -26.50 1.85 -3.69
N PHE A 600 -25.61 2.84 -3.79
CA PHE A 600 -24.16 2.65 -3.85
C PHE A 600 -23.47 3.45 -2.77
N ILE A 601 -22.38 2.90 -2.21
CA ILE A 601 -21.64 3.53 -1.11
C ILE A 601 -20.86 4.78 -1.55
N GLU A 602 -20.32 4.81 -2.79
CA GLU A 602 -19.39 5.84 -3.24
C GLU A 602 -20.02 7.24 -3.22
N SER A 603 -21.20 7.39 -3.79
CA SER A 603 -21.90 8.68 -3.79
C SER A 603 -22.39 9.09 -2.40
N GLN A 604 -22.82 8.10 -1.57
CA GLN A 604 -23.18 8.38 -0.18
C GLN A 604 -21.98 8.91 0.58
N GLY A 605 -20.83 8.23 0.49
CA GLY A 605 -19.61 8.66 1.17
C GLY A 605 -19.21 10.08 0.78
N TRP A 606 -19.03 10.35 -0.49
CA TRP A 606 -18.53 11.66 -0.95
C TRP A 606 -19.52 12.79 -0.77
N CYS A 607 -20.81 12.60 -1.04
CA CYS A 607 -21.81 13.65 -0.84
C CYS A 607 -22.04 13.96 0.64
N THR A 608 -21.93 12.95 1.55
CA THR A 608 -22.02 13.22 2.99
C THR A 608 -20.76 13.89 3.54
N MET A 609 -19.56 13.52 3.05
CA MET A 609 -18.31 14.23 3.37
C MET A 609 -18.33 15.68 2.89
N ALA A 610 -18.97 15.92 1.76
CA ALA A 610 -19.18 17.27 1.21
C ALA A 610 -20.26 18.06 1.95
N GLU A 611 -21.01 17.41 2.88
CA GLU A 611 -22.13 17.98 3.65
C GLU A 611 -23.26 18.53 2.76
N ILE A 612 -23.47 17.96 1.56
CA ILE A 612 -24.45 18.46 0.60
C ILE A 612 -25.88 18.26 1.13
N GLY A 613 -26.61 19.36 1.31
CA GLY A 613 -27.98 19.33 1.84
C GLY A 613 -28.08 18.85 3.30
N ALA A 614 -27.05 19.06 4.10
CA ALA A 614 -27.07 18.77 5.54
C ALA A 614 -28.19 19.52 6.25
N GLU A 615 -28.39 20.78 5.89
CA GLU A 615 -29.44 21.67 6.40
C GLU A 615 -30.86 21.21 5.99
N ASP A 616 -30.99 20.47 4.89
CA ASP A 616 -32.25 19.88 4.40
C ASP A 616 -32.49 18.43 4.92
N GLY A 617 -31.59 17.92 5.74
CA GLY A 617 -31.63 16.57 6.30
C GLY A 617 -31.25 15.47 5.29
N MET A 618 -30.69 15.80 4.12
CA MET A 618 -30.29 14.83 3.10
C MET A 618 -29.14 13.94 3.61
N VAL A 619 -28.12 14.54 4.24
CA VAL A 619 -27.00 13.82 4.84
C VAL A 619 -27.49 12.81 5.87
N ALA A 620 -28.37 13.23 6.78
CA ALA A 620 -28.92 12.33 7.81
C ALA A 620 -29.65 11.12 7.22
N LYS A 621 -30.51 11.35 6.24
CA LYS A 621 -31.27 10.27 5.56
C LYS A 621 -30.34 9.34 4.77
N SER A 622 -29.33 9.89 4.09
CA SER A 622 -28.34 9.10 3.35
C SER A 622 -27.56 8.16 4.27
N LEU A 623 -27.10 8.65 5.42
CA LEU A 623 -26.39 7.83 6.42
C LEU A 623 -27.32 6.75 7.03
N ASP A 624 -28.60 7.08 7.29
CA ASP A 624 -29.59 6.09 7.73
C ASP A 624 -29.81 5.02 6.65
N SER A 625 -29.81 5.40 5.37
CA SER A 625 -29.93 4.48 4.24
C SER A 625 -28.71 3.59 4.10
N CYS A 626 -27.48 4.12 4.28
CA CYS A 626 -26.26 3.31 4.34
C CYS A 626 -26.35 2.24 5.41
N LYS A 627 -26.73 2.63 6.64
CA LYS A 627 -26.91 1.71 7.75
C LYS A 627 -27.97 0.67 7.46
N LYS A 628 -29.10 1.05 6.88
CA LYS A 628 -30.23 0.14 6.61
C LYS A 628 -29.96 -0.84 5.46
N TYR A 629 -29.32 -0.40 4.39
CA TYR A 629 -29.24 -1.16 3.15
C TYR A 629 -27.85 -1.72 2.84
N LEU A 630 -26.77 -1.02 3.25
CA LEU A 630 -25.41 -1.42 2.92
C LEU A 630 -24.69 -2.11 4.07
N GLU A 631 -25.04 -1.80 5.33
CA GLU A 631 -24.40 -2.41 6.49
C GLU A 631 -24.65 -3.91 6.56
N CYS A 632 -23.60 -4.67 6.89
CA CYS A 632 -23.64 -6.08 7.21
C CYS A 632 -22.66 -6.43 8.34
N GLU A 633 -22.50 -7.72 8.63
CA GLU A 633 -21.63 -8.18 9.73
C GLU A 633 -20.18 -7.77 9.57
N HIS A 634 -19.67 -7.75 8.32
CA HIS A 634 -18.26 -7.56 7.99
C HIS A 634 -17.89 -6.16 7.45
N GLY A 635 -18.83 -5.23 7.41
CA GLY A 635 -18.69 -3.88 6.89
C GLY A 635 -19.90 -3.41 6.10
N MET A 636 -19.70 -2.42 5.22
CA MET A 636 -20.73 -1.95 4.28
C MET A 636 -20.42 -2.44 2.86
N VAL A 637 -21.38 -3.05 2.20
CA VAL A 637 -21.26 -3.49 0.81
C VAL A 637 -21.27 -2.31 -0.17
N LEU A 638 -20.64 -2.48 -1.33
CA LEU A 638 -20.50 -1.43 -2.31
C LEU A 638 -21.87 -0.99 -2.89
N ASN A 639 -22.73 -1.94 -3.17
CA ASN A 639 -24.08 -1.66 -3.68
C ASN A 639 -25.09 -2.70 -3.18
N ASN A 640 -26.37 -2.37 -3.23
CA ASN A 640 -27.45 -3.28 -2.82
C ASN A 640 -28.74 -2.98 -3.58
N PRO A 641 -29.49 -4.01 -4.07
CA PRO A 641 -29.10 -5.42 -4.21
C PRO A 641 -27.92 -5.64 -5.16
N ALA A 642 -27.27 -6.81 -5.08
CA ALA A 642 -26.25 -7.20 -6.08
C ALA A 642 -26.84 -7.33 -7.47
N PHE A 643 -26.00 -7.19 -8.50
CA PHE A 643 -26.34 -7.54 -9.89
C PHE A 643 -26.41 -9.06 -10.02
N THR A 644 -27.45 -9.56 -10.68
CA THR A 644 -27.63 -11.00 -10.94
C THR A 644 -27.31 -11.42 -12.37
N LYS A 645 -27.03 -10.43 -13.24
CA LYS A 645 -26.72 -10.63 -14.66
C LYS A 645 -25.81 -9.51 -15.16
N TYR A 646 -25.09 -9.79 -16.25
CA TYR A 646 -24.37 -8.75 -16.97
C TYR A 646 -25.33 -7.75 -17.60
N ILE A 647 -25.09 -6.47 -17.35
CA ILE A 647 -25.86 -5.35 -17.89
C ILE A 647 -24.96 -4.57 -18.83
N TYR A 648 -25.25 -4.65 -20.11
CA TYR A 648 -24.48 -4.05 -21.20
C TYR A 648 -24.19 -2.55 -21.00
N GLU A 649 -25.15 -1.82 -20.45
CA GLU A 649 -25.03 -0.37 -20.24
C GLU A 649 -24.23 0.01 -18.99
N TYR A 650 -23.96 -0.92 -18.09
CA TYR A 650 -23.20 -0.66 -16.88
C TYR A 650 -21.75 -1.17 -16.94
N GLY A 651 -21.50 -2.08 -17.88
CA GLY A 651 -20.16 -2.63 -18.12
C GLY A 651 -19.71 -3.64 -17.08
N GLU A 652 -18.43 -3.68 -16.84
CA GLU A 652 -17.73 -4.73 -16.09
C GLU A 652 -18.28 -4.94 -14.67
N ILE A 653 -18.75 -3.90 -14.00
CA ILE A 653 -19.26 -3.97 -12.63
C ILE A 653 -20.35 -5.06 -12.46
N SER A 654 -21.18 -5.23 -13.45
CA SER A 654 -22.28 -6.20 -13.45
C SER A 654 -21.88 -7.62 -13.87
N SER A 655 -20.61 -7.83 -14.22
CA SER A 655 -20.07 -9.14 -14.62
C SER A 655 -19.59 -10.00 -13.48
N TYR A 656 -19.29 -9.41 -12.34
CA TYR A 656 -18.79 -10.14 -11.17
C TYR A 656 -19.91 -10.95 -10.50
N PRO A 657 -19.57 -12.09 -9.88
CA PRO A 657 -20.52 -12.80 -9.03
C PRO A 657 -21.03 -11.93 -7.88
N ASP A 658 -22.27 -12.17 -7.47
CA ASP A 658 -22.92 -11.48 -6.37
C ASP A 658 -22.13 -11.59 -5.06
N GLY A 659 -21.94 -10.46 -4.40
CA GLY A 659 -21.16 -10.33 -3.16
C GLY A 659 -19.64 -10.31 -3.34
N TYR A 660 -19.12 -10.27 -4.57
CA TYR A 660 -17.68 -10.22 -4.83
C TYR A 660 -17.29 -8.99 -5.63
N LYS A 661 -16.06 -8.51 -5.38
CA LYS A 661 -15.49 -7.38 -6.12
C LYS A 661 -16.43 -6.16 -6.09
N GLU A 662 -16.60 -5.51 -7.20
CA GLU A 662 -17.45 -4.34 -7.35
C GLU A 662 -18.95 -4.65 -7.35
N ASN A 663 -19.34 -5.92 -7.39
CA ASN A 663 -20.74 -6.34 -7.34
C ASN A 663 -21.14 -6.73 -5.89
N ALA A 664 -21.52 -5.76 -5.09
CA ALA A 664 -21.96 -5.92 -3.70
C ALA A 664 -20.91 -6.58 -2.76
N GLY A 665 -19.63 -6.57 -3.13
CA GLY A 665 -18.53 -6.84 -2.21
C GLY A 665 -18.37 -5.70 -1.20
N ILE A 666 -17.65 -5.95 -0.10
CA ILE A 666 -17.25 -4.91 0.85
C ILE A 666 -15.90 -4.39 0.41
N PHE A 667 -15.86 -3.23 -0.23
CA PHE A 667 -14.62 -2.51 -0.43
C PHE A 667 -14.27 -1.75 0.86
N CYS A 668 -13.24 -2.22 1.55
CA CYS A 668 -12.81 -1.60 2.80
C CYS A 668 -12.35 -0.15 2.62
N HIS A 669 -11.99 0.21 1.40
CA HIS A 669 -11.59 1.55 0.99
C HIS A 669 -12.74 2.59 1.06
N ASN A 670 -13.97 2.19 0.69
CA ASN A 670 -15.13 3.10 0.65
C ASN A 670 -15.81 3.26 2.01
N ASN A 671 -15.67 2.29 2.89
CA ASN A 671 -16.28 2.33 4.20
C ASN A 671 -15.85 3.57 5.00
N PRO A 672 -14.56 3.94 5.07
CA PRO A 672 -14.09 5.19 5.65
C PRO A 672 -14.79 6.46 5.16
N TRP A 673 -15.19 6.53 3.89
CA TRP A 673 -15.87 7.71 3.37
C TRP A 673 -17.22 7.96 4.06
N VAL A 674 -18.00 6.89 4.26
CA VAL A 674 -19.26 6.99 5.01
C VAL A 674 -18.97 7.28 6.49
N ILE A 675 -17.96 6.64 7.09
CA ILE A 675 -17.56 6.85 8.48
C ILE A 675 -17.15 8.32 8.71
N ILE A 676 -16.45 8.93 7.77
CA ILE A 676 -16.12 10.38 7.84
C ILE A 676 -17.41 11.21 7.79
N GLY A 677 -18.35 10.88 6.91
CA GLY A 677 -19.67 11.51 6.86
C GLY A 677 -20.42 11.41 8.20
N GLU A 678 -20.36 10.25 8.83
CA GLU A 678 -20.91 10.03 10.18
C GLU A 678 -20.22 10.89 11.23
N CYS A 679 -18.90 10.97 11.19
CA CYS A 679 -18.14 11.84 12.09
C CYS A 679 -18.50 13.33 11.91
N LEU A 680 -18.63 13.80 10.66
CA LEU A 680 -19.05 15.17 10.38
C LEU A 680 -20.49 15.45 10.89
N ALA A 681 -21.39 14.47 10.75
CA ALA A 681 -22.75 14.53 11.25
C ALA A 681 -22.89 14.31 12.78
N GLY A 682 -21.79 14.04 13.50
CA GLY A 682 -21.79 13.84 14.96
C GLY A 682 -22.29 12.48 15.42
N ARG A 683 -22.27 11.46 14.54
CA ARG A 683 -22.76 10.08 14.81
C ARG A 683 -21.63 9.17 15.29
N GLY A 684 -21.02 9.49 16.45
CA GLY A 684 -19.82 8.80 16.94
C GLY A 684 -20.03 7.31 17.23
N ASN A 685 -21.22 6.91 17.69
CA ASN A 685 -21.54 5.49 17.92
C ASN A 685 -21.56 4.69 16.61
N ASP A 686 -22.17 5.23 15.55
CA ASP A 686 -22.25 4.58 14.24
C ASP A 686 -20.87 4.54 13.59
N ALA A 687 -20.15 5.66 13.58
CA ALA A 687 -18.79 5.79 13.03
C ALA A 687 -17.83 4.75 13.65
N TRP A 688 -17.85 4.62 14.99
CA TRP A 688 -17.03 3.63 15.68
C TRP A 688 -17.45 2.19 15.35
N SER A 689 -18.76 1.92 15.33
CA SER A 689 -19.26 0.59 14.98
C SER A 689 -18.81 0.15 13.60
N HIS A 690 -18.94 1.01 12.60
CA HIS A 690 -18.52 0.72 11.23
C HIS A 690 -17.00 0.60 11.08
N TYR A 691 -16.23 1.48 11.75
CA TYR A 691 -14.78 1.42 11.76
C TYR A 691 -14.25 0.11 12.35
N ALA A 692 -14.80 -0.32 13.49
CA ALA A 692 -14.37 -1.55 14.16
C ALA A 692 -14.66 -2.83 13.34
N LYS A 693 -15.69 -2.84 12.47
CA LYS A 693 -16.01 -4.00 11.63
C LYS A 693 -14.93 -4.37 10.63
N ILE A 694 -14.19 -3.38 10.14
CA ILE A 694 -13.13 -3.57 9.15
C ILE A 694 -11.72 -3.42 9.74
N LEU A 695 -11.60 -3.09 11.04
CA LEU A 695 -10.29 -2.94 11.70
C LEU A 695 -9.64 -4.30 11.92
N PRO A 696 -8.44 -4.57 11.39
CA PRO A 696 -7.82 -5.90 11.39
C PRO A 696 -7.74 -6.57 12.77
N SER A 697 -7.40 -5.83 13.83
CA SER A 697 -7.32 -6.37 15.19
C SER A 697 -8.64 -6.86 15.78
N TYR A 698 -9.78 -6.36 15.28
CA TYR A 698 -11.12 -6.85 15.64
C TYR A 698 -11.56 -8.01 14.75
N VAL A 699 -11.21 -7.95 13.45
CA VAL A 699 -11.47 -9.04 12.50
C VAL A 699 -10.67 -10.29 12.88
N GLU A 700 -9.40 -10.15 13.26
CA GLU A 700 -8.53 -11.23 13.70
C GLU A 700 -9.13 -12.03 14.85
N GLU A 701 -9.67 -11.35 15.83
CA GLU A 701 -10.22 -12.01 17.01
C GLU A 701 -11.42 -12.92 16.68
N LYS A 702 -12.26 -12.48 15.74
CA LYS A 702 -13.54 -13.13 15.43
C LYS A 702 -13.48 -14.07 14.23
N TYR A 703 -12.69 -13.71 13.21
CA TYR A 703 -12.86 -14.27 11.87
C TYR A 703 -11.56 -14.74 11.20
N GLN A 704 -10.44 -14.93 11.93
CA GLN A 704 -9.10 -15.22 11.35
C GLN A 704 -9.15 -16.34 10.30
N THR A 705 -9.81 -17.46 10.58
CA THR A 705 -9.90 -18.59 9.63
C THR A 705 -10.79 -18.28 8.42
N LEU A 706 -11.87 -17.49 8.61
CA LEU A 706 -12.78 -17.08 7.56
C LEU A 706 -12.15 -15.99 6.69
N HIS A 707 -11.53 -15.01 7.34
CA HIS A 707 -10.92 -13.84 6.68
C HIS A 707 -9.72 -14.21 5.82
N LYS A 708 -8.90 -15.18 6.23
CA LYS A 708 -7.77 -15.79 5.53
C LYS A 708 -6.56 -14.91 5.26
N VAL A 709 -6.72 -13.62 4.97
CA VAL A 709 -5.61 -12.69 4.74
C VAL A 709 -4.92 -12.32 6.05
N GLU A 710 -3.79 -11.62 5.95
CA GLU A 710 -2.97 -11.25 7.11
C GLU A 710 -3.78 -10.47 8.15
N PRO A 711 -3.76 -10.88 9.42
CA PRO A 711 -4.56 -10.27 10.48
C PRO A 711 -3.99 -8.94 11.00
N TYR A 712 -2.81 -8.54 10.55
CA TYR A 712 -2.11 -7.34 11.02
C TYR A 712 -2.19 -6.15 10.04
N VAL A 713 -2.79 -6.31 8.86
CA VAL A 713 -2.94 -5.26 7.86
C VAL A 713 -4.34 -5.20 7.28
N ASN A 714 -4.71 -4.04 6.76
CA ASN A 714 -5.97 -3.85 6.06
C ASN A 714 -5.94 -4.57 4.71
N CYS A 715 -7.08 -5.10 4.29
CA CYS A 715 -7.30 -5.62 2.95
C CYS A 715 -8.14 -4.65 2.11
N GLN A 716 -8.10 -4.84 0.80
CA GLN A 716 -8.88 -4.04 -0.15
C GLN A 716 -10.37 -4.35 0.00
N MET A 717 -10.69 -5.64 0.02
CA MET A 717 -12.08 -6.07 0.05
C MET A 717 -12.31 -7.33 0.86
N VAL A 718 -13.58 -7.47 1.25
CA VAL A 718 -14.14 -8.64 1.93
C VAL A 718 -15.38 -9.08 1.14
N ALA A 719 -15.60 -10.38 1.04
CA ALA A 719 -16.80 -10.94 0.42
C ALA A 719 -18.06 -10.45 1.16
N GLY A 720 -19.00 -9.87 0.42
CA GLY A 720 -20.21 -9.26 0.94
C GLY A 720 -21.25 -10.29 1.40
N LYS A 721 -22.40 -9.77 1.86
CA LYS A 721 -23.48 -10.58 2.42
C LYS A 721 -24.09 -11.58 1.43
N ASP A 722 -24.04 -11.27 0.14
CA ASP A 722 -24.62 -12.08 -0.93
C ASP A 722 -23.62 -13.11 -1.50
N ALA A 723 -22.35 -13.06 -1.07
CA ALA A 723 -21.33 -13.99 -1.50
C ALA A 723 -21.54 -15.40 -0.93
N PHE A 724 -20.99 -16.41 -1.62
CA PHE A 724 -21.01 -17.79 -1.12
C PHE A 724 -20.27 -17.98 0.22
N ARG A 725 -19.23 -17.17 0.47
CA ARG A 725 -18.49 -17.14 1.74
C ARG A 725 -18.37 -15.71 2.26
N PRO A 726 -19.43 -15.15 2.87
CA PRO A 726 -19.36 -13.80 3.42
C PRO A 726 -18.24 -13.70 4.46
N GLY A 727 -17.46 -12.60 4.42
CA GLY A 727 -16.36 -12.37 5.35
C GLY A 727 -14.99 -12.88 4.89
N GLU A 728 -14.87 -13.56 3.74
CA GLU A 728 -13.56 -13.90 3.16
C GLU A 728 -12.86 -12.66 2.61
N GLY A 729 -11.68 -12.34 3.15
CA GLY A 729 -10.88 -11.18 2.72
C GLY A 729 -10.02 -11.47 1.49
N LYS A 730 -9.68 -10.43 0.73
CA LYS A 730 -8.81 -10.46 -0.45
C LYS A 730 -7.94 -9.19 -0.55
N ASN A 731 -6.82 -9.33 -1.24
CA ASN A 731 -5.96 -8.22 -1.64
C ASN A 731 -5.48 -7.38 -0.44
N SER A 732 -4.70 -8.00 0.42
CA SER A 732 -4.05 -7.33 1.55
C SER A 732 -2.89 -6.41 1.12
N TRP A 733 -2.44 -5.56 2.02
CA TRP A 733 -1.30 -4.66 1.94
C TRP A 733 -1.49 -3.45 1.02
N LEU A 734 -1.30 -3.60 -0.29
CA LEU A 734 -1.29 -2.47 -1.22
C LEU A 734 -2.71 -2.04 -1.58
N THR A 735 -3.31 -1.26 -0.71
CA THR A 735 -4.68 -0.78 -0.86
C THR A 735 -4.83 0.61 -0.24
N GLY A 736 -5.63 1.46 -0.87
CA GLY A 736 -6.01 2.76 -0.30
C GLY A 736 -6.73 2.66 1.05
N THR A 737 -7.24 1.48 1.40
CA THR A 737 -7.82 1.23 2.73
C THR A 737 -6.88 1.64 3.85
N ALA A 738 -5.57 1.39 3.72
CA ALA A 738 -4.59 1.75 4.74
C ALA A 738 -4.59 3.26 5.05
N ALA A 739 -4.48 4.09 4.01
CA ALA A 739 -4.48 5.54 4.13
C ALA A 739 -5.83 6.07 4.64
N TRP A 740 -6.94 5.55 4.10
CA TRP A 740 -8.26 5.99 4.53
C TRP A 740 -8.61 5.60 5.96
N MET A 741 -8.21 4.40 6.41
CA MET A 741 -8.36 4.00 7.80
C MET A 741 -7.53 4.88 8.74
N TRP A 742 -6.31 5.24 8.34
CA TRP A 742 -5.47 6.18 9.06
C TRP A 742 -6.08 7.58 9.13
N TYR A 743 -6.46 8.13 7.98
CA TYR A 743 -7.07 9.46 7.87
C TYR A 743 -8.33 9.58 8.71
N THR A 744 -9.20 8.55 8.63
CA THR A 744 -10.45 8.51 9.39
C THR A 744 -10.19 8.47 10.90
N VAL A 745 -9.30 7.61 11.38
CA VAL A 745 -9.07 7.48 12.81
C VAL A 745 -8.32 8.68 13.38
N SER A 746 -7.28 9.16 12.70
CA SER A 746 -6.45 10.25 13.23
C SER A 746 -7.17 11.59 13.19
N GLU A 747 -7.85 11.90 12.08
CA GLU A 747 -8.43 13.24 11.88
C GLU A 747 -9.92 13.33 12.23
N PHE A 748 -10.69 12.25 12.15
CA PHE A 748 -12.14 12.34 12.37
C PHE A 748 -12.62 11.63 13.64
N ILE A 749 -12.15 10.40 13.91
CA ILE A 749 -12.54 9.73 15.16
C ILE A 749 -11.80 10.36 16.34
N LEU A 750 -10.47 10.37 16.33
CA LEU A 750 -9.65 10.99 17.38
C LEU A 750 -9.58 12.53 17.24
N GLY A 751 -9.89 13.04 16.07
CA GLY A 751 -10.10 14.45 15.81
C GLY A 751 -8.86 15.34 15.87
N ILE A 752 -7.68 14.84 15.51
CA ILE A 752 -6.41 15.60 15.51
C ILE A 752 -6.06 15.95 14.07
N LYS A 753 -6.56 17.07 13.59
CA LYS A 753 -6.47 17.46 12.17
C LYS A 753 -5.38 18.51 11.95
N PRO A 754 -4.42 18.28 11.04
CA PRO A 754 -3.54 19.35 10.54
C PRO A 754 -4.37 20.49 9.92
N ASP A 755 -3.97 21.73 10.21
CA ASP A 755 -4.59 22.92 9.61
C ASP A 755 -3.49 23.91 9.20
N TYR A 756 -3.82 24.88 8.37
CA TYR A 756 -2.85 25.89 7.93
C TYR A 756 -2.20 26.64 9.09
N ASP A 757 -2.99 27.03 10.09
CA ASP A 757 -2.55 27.80 11.24
C ASP A 757 -2.11 26.97 12.46
N GLY A 758 -2.27 25.62 12.40
CA GLY A 758 -1.93 24.74 13.51
C GLY A 758 -2.63 23.39 13.48
N ILE A 759 -3.13 22.94 14.64
CA ILE A 759 -3.85 21.66 14.77
C ILE A 759 -5.31 21.96 15.18
N ARG A 760 -6.25 21.50 14.40
CA ARG A 760 -7.68 21.54 14.74
C ARG A 760 -8.05 20.32 15.58
N ILE A 761 -8.75 20.54 16.66
CA ILE A 761 -9.30 19.49 17.53
C ILE A 761 -10.80 19.38 17.32
N ASP A 762 -11.24 18.23 16.79
CA ASP A 762 -12.66 17.98 16.48
C ASP A 762 -12.98 16.48 16.53
N PRO A 763 -12.86 15.83 17.70
CA PRO A 763 -13.12 14.41 17.83
C PRO A 763 -14.59 14.05 17.63
N CYS A 764 -14.82 12.81 17.11
CA CYS A 764 -16.15 12.20 17.05
C CYS A 764 -16.07 10.77 17.58
N LEU A 765 -16.58 10.54 18.76
CA LEU A 765 -16.34 9.36 19.58
C LEU A 765 -17.63 8.64 19.94
N PRO A 766 -17.57 7.32 20.20
CA PRO A 766 -18.71 6.65 20.83
C PRO A 766 -18.93 7.17 22.26
N GLU A 767 -20.15 7.18 22.73
CA GLU A 767 -20.51 7.60 24.11
C GLU A 767 -19.75 6.83 25.20
N THR A 768 -19.28 5.63 24.87
CA THR A 768 -18.49 4.78 25.77
C THR A 768 -17.00 5.10 25.78
N ALA A 769 -16.53 6.08 24.99
CA ALA A 769 -15.12 6.46 24.98
C ALA A 769 -14.70 7.05 26.33
N GLY A 770 -13.58 6.55 26.85
CA GLY A 770 -12.90 7.11 28.01
C GLY A 770 -11.92 8.22 27.63
N ASP A 771 -11.28 8.79 28.65
CA ASP A 771 -10.19 9.74 28.43
C ASP A 771 -9.06 9.08 27.63
N TYR A 772 -8.42 9.86 26.76
CA TYR A 772 -7.30 9.36 25.99
C TYR A 772 -6.25 10.43 25.75
N THR A 773 -5.05 10.00 25.44
CA THR A 773 -3.92 10.89 25.13
C THR A 773 -3.40 10.66 23.72
N VAL A 774 -2.94 11.74 23.07
CA VAL A 774 -2.27 11.72 21.78
C VAL A 774 -0.94 12.46 21.88
N GLN A 775 0.15 11.79 21.60
CA GLN A 775 1.45 12.40 21.38
C GLN A 775 1.60 12.69 19.88
N ARG A 776 1.78 13.95 19.51
CA ARG A 776 1.86 14.40 18.12
C ARG A 776 3.08 15.28 17.89
N LYS A 777 3.97 14.83 17.02
CA LYS A 777 5.01 15.70 16.47
C LYS A 777 4.42 16.36 15.21
N PHE A 778 4.24 17.68 15.25
CA PHE A 778 3.66 18.44 14.15
C PHE A 778 4.60 19.59 13.79
N ARG A 779 5.09 19.57 12.57
CA ARG A 779 6.17 20.46 12.13
C ARG A 779 7.39 20.28 13.06
N ASP A 780 7.89 21.32 13.70
CA ASP A 780 9.00 21.27 14.68
C ASP A 780 8.53 21.34 16.14
N ALA A 781 7.23 21.17 16.38
CA ALA A 781 6.63 21.14 17.71
C ALA A 781 6.25 19.71 18.15
N GLN A 782 6.16 19.52 19.48
CA GLN A 782 5.67 18.30 20.12
C GLN A 782 4.46 18.64 20.98
N TYR A 783 3.34 18.00 20.73
CA TYR A 783 2.11 18.17 21.48
C TYR A 783 1.79 16.91 22.27
N GLU A 784 1.47 17.07 23.55
CA GLU A 784 0.83 16.07 24.39
C GLU A 784 -0.62 16.52 24.63
N ILE A 785 -1.57 15.81 23.98
CA ILE A 785 -2.97 16.22 23.93
C ILE A 785 -3.77 15.20 24.75
N THR A 786 -4.45 15.68 25.79
CA THR A 786 -5.40 14.88 26.58
C THR A 786 -6.83 15.30 26.24
N ILE A 787 -7.67 14.32 25.97
CA ILE A 787 -9.08 14.56 25.61
C ILE A 787 -9.98 13.87 26.60
N HIS A 788 -10.96 14.62 27.13
CA HIS A 788 -11.99 14.20 28.08
C HIS A 788 -13.36 14.23 27.38
N PRO A 789 -13.85 13.05 26.86
CA PRO A 789 -15.11 12.99 26.11
C PRO A 789 -16.35 13.25 26.95
N ASN A 790 -16.33 12.87 28.22
CA ASN A 790 -17.49 13.01 29.15
C ASN A 790 -18.80 12.44 28.61
N GLY A 791 -18.75 11.34 27.84
CA GLY A 791 -19.93 10.72 27.23
C GLY A 791 -20.51 11.51 26.04
N GLN A 792 -19.81 12.50 25.53
CA GLN A 792 -20.24 13.26 24.35
C GLN A 792 -19.71 12.58 23.06
N GLN A 793 -20.55 12.49 22.05
CA GLN A 793 -20.11 11.97 20.74
C GLN A 793 -19.34 13.03 19.94
N LYS A 794 -19.69 14.30 20.02
CA LYS A 794 -19.05 15.40 19.29
C LYS A 794 -19.23 16.72 20.01
N GLY A 795 -18.35 17.66 19.69
CA GLY A 795 -18.39 19.05 20.16
C GLY A 795 -17.41 19.32 21.29
N VAL A 796 -16.43 20.15 20.99
CA VAL A 796 -15.41 20.63 21.92
C VAL A 796 -15.96 21.84 22.68
N LYS A 797 -15.95 21.77 24.01
CA LYS A 797 -16.39 22.88 24.91
C LYS A 797 -15.25 23.82 25.27
N GLN A 798 -14.06 23.24 25.50
CA GLN A 798 -12.91 24.03 25.94
C GLN A 798 -11.63 23.36 25.52
N ILE A 799 -10.66 24.16 25.08
CA ILE A 799 -9.26 23.79 24.85
C ILE A 799 -8.38 24.71 25.71
N THR A 800 -7.36 24.12 26.34
CA THR A 800 -6.26 24.90 26.94
C THR A 800 -4.94 24.46 26.32
N LEU A 801 -4.07 25.42 26.02
CA LEU A 801 -2.71 25.24 25.56
C LEU A 801 -1.77 25.77 26.63
N ASP A 802 -0.94 24.91 27.22
CA ASP A 802 -0.02 25.28 28.32
C ASP A 802 -0.73 25.98 29.49
N GLY A 803 -1.94 25.54 29.80
CA GLY A 803 -2.80 26.12 30.86
C GLY A 803 -3.55 27.39 30.48
N GLN A 804 -3.37 27.89 29.26
CA GLN A 804 -4.10 29.06 28.76
C GLN A 804 -5.24 28.66 27.84
N LYS A 805 -6.41 29.30 28.02
CA LYS A 805 -7.57 29.01 27.18
C LYS A 805 -7.32 29.43 25.73
N VAL A 806 -7.66 28.54 24.79
CA VAL A 806 -7.66 28.80 23.36
C VAL A 806 -9.08 29.15 22.90
N ASP A 807 -9.22 30.20 22.10
CA ASP A 807 -10.48 30.53 21.46
C ASP A 807 -10.69 29.71 20.18
N GLY A 808 -11.83 29.01 20.10
CA GLY A 808 -12.14 28.10 19.00
C GLY A 808 -11.54 26.72 19.17
N THR A 809 -11.38 26.01 18.05
CA THR A 809 -10.94 24.59 18.00
C THR A 809 -9.57 24.38 17.34
N VAL A 810 -8.91 25.46 16.88
CA VAL A 810 -7.57 25.39 16.29
C VAL A 810 -6.54 25.82 17.33
N ILE A 811 -5.64 24.93 17.67
CA ILE A 811 -4.46 25.21 18.47
C ILE A 811 -3.45 25.93 17.57
N PRO A 812 -3.11 27.18 17.81
CA PRO A 812 -2.13 27.89 17.00
C PRO A 812 -0.76 27.18 17.03
N TYR A 813 -0.14 27.04 15.85
CA TYR A 813 1.19 26.48 15.79
C TYR A 813 2.21 27.40 16.50
N SER A 814 3.03 26.78 17.35
CA SER A 814 4.24 27.40 17.91
C SER A 814 5.29 26.29 18.12
N ALA A 815 6.56 26.64 17.87
CA ALA A 815 7.65 25.68 18.06
C ALA A 815 7.83 25.33 19.55
N GLY A 816 8.22 24.09 19.84
CA GLY A 816 8.51 23.66 21.21
C GLY A 816 7.69 22.47 21.68
N LYS A 817 7.59 22.33 23.01
CA LYS A 817 6.77 21.27 23.63
C LYS A 817 5.55 21.92 24.28
N HIS A 818 4.41 21.34 24.04
CA HIS A 818 3.13 21.86 24.44
C HIS A 818 2.27 20.79 25.10
N THR A 819 1.51 21.19 26.10
CA THR A 819 0.48 20.37 26.74
C THR A 819 -0.88 20.93 26.39
N VAL A 820 -1.79 20.09 25.92
CA VAL A 820 -3.13 20.45 25.50
C VAL A 820 -4.15 19.66 26.29
N GLU A 821 -5.10 20.36 26.92
CA GLU A 821 -6.25 19.73 27.58
C GLU A 821 -7.52 20.12 26.83
N VAL A 822 -8.33 19.10 26.51
CA VAL A 822 -9.56 19.25 25.74
C VAL A 822 -10.74 18.66 26.51
N THR A 823 -11.80 19.43 26.67
CA THR A 823 -13.06 18.98 27.26
C THR A 823 -14.16 18.98 26.19
N MET A 824 -14.84 17.86 26.00
CA MET A 824 -16.01 17.74 25.15
C MET A 824 -17.31 17.93 25.93
#